data_30666b62564f9c0c0d44088f84a128f0
#
_entry.id   30666b62564f9c0c0d44088f84a128f0
#
_cell.length_a   1.000
_cell.length_b   1.000
_cell.length_c   1.000
_cell.angle_alpha   90.00
_cell.angle_beta   90.00
_cell.angle_gamma   90.00
#
_symmetry.space_group_name_H-M   'P 1'
#
loop_
_entity.id
_entity.type
_entity.pdbx_description
1 polymer ?
#
loop_
_entity_poly.entity_id
_entity_poly.type
_entity_poly.pdbx_seq_one_letter_code
_entity_poly.pdbx_strand_id
1 'polypeptide(L)'
;MAGCHFFRETVWRILAAGTILLLGVGVMPLRVAAVNVLTQHNDNLRTGANLNEYVLTTSNVNTGQFGKLFSRTVDGQMYAQPLYVHSLAISNKTRNVVYVCTETNSVFAFDADDPAASNALWQVNLGPPVPIPDLNNCGDLSPQVGITGTPVIDPVSGTLYVEAKTVESGNYIHRLHALDLITGQEKFGGPVVIQGTVSGTGDGSNTVTFSGQHVFNRPGLLLLSNVVYIAFGSHCDWAPYHGWLFGYNATNLQQVSIFNTTPNGSEAAIWSCGMGPAADSNGNIYVMTGNGTFDKNTGGPDLGDTFIKLTPSNGTLAVTDWFTPHDQATLSANDQDLGTGGPVLMPSTNIFVGLGKTGAMYVIDRNDFGGFAIGADTNIVQVFNPVPGTCCIGQSPVYWNGPTNQFIYTWTGSDVIKAFKFNGFTFQTTPLSQGSTTQSRPGGTSLSANGNLAGSGIVWGIESGSGGTVHAYDATNVSHELWNSQQNSGRDSLGSYVKFASPTIVNGKVYAPTGANKLVVYSLLGTPYQIWRQQNFTTAELTNSAISGDFADPDGDGIPNLMEYALGLNPKVASVNGLPVVGLQNVGGTNYLAVTYKQVLFATDISYTVQVSGDLITWNSGAGYTLQAGPAIDNGDGTETVTFQDVVPADGTLARFIRLEISHP
;
A
#
# COMPACT_ATOMS: atom_id res chain seq x y z
N MET A 1 19.38 -22.81 26.50
CA MET A 1 19.85 -21.68 25.70
C MET A 1 21.15 -22.09 25.04
N ALA A 2 21.14 -22.31 23.74
CA ALA A 2 22.32 -22.60 22.95
C ALA A 2 22.60 -21.38 22.08
N GLY A 3 23.65 -20.64 22.44
CA GLY A 3 24.11 -19.49 21.63
C GLY A 3 25.14 -19.95 20.61
N CYS A 4 25.07 -19.45 19.40
CA CYS A 4 26.06 -19.67 18.38
C CYS A 4 27.17 -18.62 18.53
N HIS A 5 28.38 -19.03 18.94
CA HIS A 5 29.53 -18.15 19.10
C HIS A 5 30.44 -18.30 17.89
N PHE A 6 30.63 -17.21 17.18
CA PHE A 6 31.61 -17.16 16.09
C PHE A 6 33.00 -16.86 16.67
N PHE A 7 33.85 -17.86 16.84
CA PHE A 7 35.27 -17.71 17.14
C PHE A 7 36.08 -17.71 15.85
N ARG A 8 36.47 -16.54 15.36
CA ARG A 8 37.68 -16.43 14.56
C ARG A 8 38.68 -15.63 15.39
N GLU A 9 39.68 -16.29 15.96
CA GLU A 9 40.85 -15.63 16.52
C GLU A 9 41.60 -14.91 15.38
N THR A 10 41.28 -13.62 15.19
CA THR A 10 42.13 -12.77 14.34
C THR A 10 42.79 -11.74 15.25
N VAL A 11 44.01 -12.09 15.70
CA VAL A 11 44.89 -11.15 16.41
C VAL A 11 45.45 -10.19 15.36
N TRP A 12 44.93 -8.97 15.30
CA TRP A 12 45.49 -7.91 14.48
C TRP A 12 46.47 -7.06 15.30
N ARG A 13 47.74 -7.21 15.00
CA ARG A 13 48.73 -6.16 15.32
C ARG A 13 48.67 -5.13 14.21
N ILE A 14 48.18 -3.92 14.51
CA ILE A 14 48.17 -2.79 13.59
C ILE A 14 49.60 -2.17 13.58
N LEU A 15 50.35 -2.34 12.51
CA LEU A 15 51.48 -1.51 12.15
C LEU A 15 50.97 -0.36 11.25
N ALA A 16 51.09 0.85 11.77
CA ALA A 16 50.75 2.06 11.04
C ALA A 16 51.84 2.40 10.02
N ALA A 17 51.50 2.53 8.76
CA ALA A 17 52.13 3.47 7.80
C ALA A 17 51.44 3.44 6.43
N GLY A 18 51.05 4.59 5.92
CA GLY A 18 50.72 4.75 4.49
C GLY A 18 49.50 5.67 4.23
N THR A 19 49.80 6.96 4.08
CA THR A 19 48.85 7.98 3.61
C THR A 19 48.51 7.73 2.15
N ILE A 20 47.25 7.41 1.83
CA ILE A 20 46.69 7.47 0.48
C ILE A 20 45.51 8.43 0.50
N LEU A 21 45.65 9.55 -0.21
CA LEU A 21 44.62 10.54 -0.46
C LEU A 21 43.71 10.01 -1.57
N LEU A 22 42.54 9.48 -1.22
CA LEU A 22 41.49 9.15 -2.19
C LEU A 22 40.41 10.22 -2.13
N LEU A 23 40.32 11.01 -3.21
CA LEU A 23 39.16 11.87 -3.48
C LEU A 23 37.91 11.01 -3.63
N GLY A 24 37.14 10.92 -2.56
CA GLY A 24 35.84 10.26 -2.57
C GLY A 24 34.81 11.13 -3.29
N VAL A 25 34.40 10.73 -4.48
CA VAL A 25 33.11 11.16 -5.04
C VAL A 25 32.04 10.54 -4.13
N GLY A 26 31.42 11.38 -3.32
CA GLY A 26 30.33 10.96 -2.44
C GLY A 26 29.15 10.47 -3.27
N VAL A 27 29.03 9.17 -3.43
CA VAL A 27 27.76 8.54 -3.78
C VAL A 27 26.90 8.65 -2.52
N MET A 28 25.92 9.57 -2.52
CA MET A 28 24.88 9.58 -1.50
C MET A 28 24.20 8.20 -1.55
N PRO A 29 24.12 7.45 -0.44
CA PRO A 29 23.35 6.23 -0.44
C PRO A 29 21.90 6.60 -0.74
N LEU A 30 21.32 5.99 -1.78
CA LEU A 30 19.89 5.99 -2.00
C LEU A 30 19.26 5.44 -0.72
N ARG A 31 18.54 6.28 0.01
CA ARG A 31 17.67 5.83 1.11
C ARG A 31 16.59 4.99 0.47
N VAL A 32 16.67 3.68 0.57
CA VAL A 32 15.50 2.84 0.32
C VAL A 32 14.56 3.06 1.50
N ALA A 33 13.39 3.58 1.20
CA ALA A 33 12.39 3.87 2.22
C ALA A 33 11.86 2.57 2.83
N ALA A 34 11.66 2.55 4.14
CA ALA A 34 10.91 1.51 4.84
C ALA A 34 9.60 1.20 4.10
N VAL A 35 9.21 -0.09 4.03
CA VAL A 35 8.03 -0.50 3.27
C VAL A 35 6.77 -0.04 4.00
N ASN A 36 6.21 1.06 3.54
CA ASN A 36 4.96 1.62 4.03
C ASN A 36 3.88 1.48 2.96
N VAL A 37 2.62 1.36 3.37
CA VAL A 37 1.44 1.53 2.51
C VAL A 37 0.63 2.70 3.09
N LEU A 38 0.86 3.89 2.53
CA LEU A 38 0.40 5.16 3.10
C LEU A 38 -0.84 5.73 2.44
N THR A 39 -1.26 5.16 1.32
CA THR A 39 -2.38 5.62 0.51
C THR A 39 -3.01 4.45 -0.23
N GLN A 40 -4.22 4.66 -0.70
CA GLN A 40 -4.95 3.69 -1.50
C GLN A 40 -4.15 3.29 -2.76
N HIS A 41 -4.15 1.99 -3.12
CA HIS A 41 -3.39 1.40 -4.23
C HIS A 41 -1.88 1.70 -4.18
N ASN A 42 -1.33 1.76 -2.95
CA ASN A 42 0.10 1.83 -2.60
C ASN A 42 0.82 3.14 -2.94
N ASP A 43 0.42 3.87 -3.98
CA ASP A 43 1.08 5.09 -4.42
C ASP A 43 0.10 6.12 -5.05
N ASN A 44 0.58 7.34 -5.29
CA ASN A 44 -0.24 8.39 -5.90
C ASN A 44 -0.49 8.19 -7.41
N LEU A 45 0.25 7.29 -8.08
CA LEU A 45 -0.06 6.88 -9.46
C LEU A 45 -1.18 5.85 -9.50
N ARG A 46 -1.58 5.32 -8.35
CA ARG A 46 -2.61 4.28 -8.17
C ARG A 46 -2.28 2.97 -8.88
N THR A 47 -1.00 2.58 -8.88
CA THR A 47 -0.56 1.35 -9.54
C THR A 47 -1.12 0.07 -8.94
N GLY A 48 -1.48 0.06 -7.67
CA GLY A 48 -1.95 -1.11 -6.93
C GLY A 48 -0.84 -2.11 -6.57
N ALA A 49 0.43 -1.74 -6.79
CA ALA A 49 1.57 -2.64 -6.62
C ALA A 49 2.46 -2.25 -5.44
N ASN A 50 2.72 -3.19 -4.54
CA ASN A 50 3.86 -3.12 -3.62
C ASN A 50 5.04 -3.85 -4.25
N LEU A 51 6.05 -3.10 -4.71
CA LEU A 51 7.24 -3.63 -5.37
C LEU A 51 8.39 -3.95 -4.39
N ASN A 52 8.16 -3.83 -3.10
CA ASN A 52 9.13 -4.11 -2.04
C ASN A 52 8.65 -5.28 -1.14
N GLU A 53 7.99 -6.29 -1.73
CA GLU A 53 7.60 -7.50 -1.04
C GLU A 53 8.65 -8.61 -1.29
N TYR A 54 9.41 -8.93 -0.26
CA TYR A 54 10.56 -9.85 -0.36
C TYR A 54 10.27 -11.26 0.18
N VAL A 55 9.16 -11.45 0.88
CA VAL A 55 8.84 -12.69 1.61
C VAL A 55 7.92 -13.59 0.82
N LEU A 56 6.83 -13.04 0.26
CA LEU A 56 5.84 -13.80 -0.49
C LEU A 56 6.28 -13.99 -1.94
N THR A 57 6.31 -15.24 -2.38
CA THR A 57 6.72 -15.63 -3.73
C THR A 57 5.75 -16.63 -4.33
N THR A 58 5.81 -16.84 -5.64
CA THR A 58 4.98 -17.82 -6.33
C THR A 58 5.25 -19.26 -5.88
N SER A 59 6.39 -19.52 -5.22
CA SER A 59 6.76 -20.85 -4.73
C SER A 59 6.25 -21.14 -3.32
N ASN A 60 6.08 -20.12 -2.46
CA ASN A 60 5.71 -20.30 -1.05
C ASN A 60 4.26 -19.92 -0.72
N VAL A 61 3.57 -19.21 -1.61
CA VAL A 61 2.12 -18.95 -1.48
C VAL A 61 1.35 -20.17 -2.01
N ASN A 62 1.12 -21.14 -1.14
CA ASN A 62 0.41 -22.39 -1.43
C ASN A 62 -0.29 -22.92 -0.17
N THR A 63 -1.21 -23.86 -0.30
CA THR A 63 -2.04 -24.38 0.81
C THR A 63 -1.26 -25.02 1.95
N GLY A 64 -0.05 -25.49 1.71
CA GLY A 64 0.81 -26.13 2.72
C GLY A 64 1.60 -25.14 3.56
N GLN A 65 1.93 -23.99 2.98
CA GLN A 65 2.85 -23.03 3.58
C GLN A 65 2.20 -21.67 3.90
N PHE A 66 1.06 -21.35 3.29
CA PHE A 66 0.39 -20.05 3.42
C PHE A 66 -1.05 -20.22 3.92
N GLY A 67 -1.52 -19.31 4.77
CA GLY A 67 -2.87 -19.33 5.29
C GLY A 67 -3.14 -18.25 6.33
N LYS A 68 -4.31 -18.30 6.95
CA LYS A 68 -4.72 -17.35 7.98
C LYS A 68 -3.84 -17.48 9.23
N LEU A 69 -3.19 -16.38 9.58
CA LEU A 69 -2.35 -16.28 10.75
C LEU A 69 -3.15 -15.84 11.99
N PHE A 70 -3.93 -14.76 11.86
CA PHE A 70 -4.81 -14.23 12.91
C PHE A 70 -5.90 -13.32 12.32
N SER A 71 -6.74 -12.77 13.19
CA SER A 71 -7.67 -11.70 12.84
C SER A 71 -7.74 -10.66 13.95
N ARG A 72 -8.13 -9.41 13.60
CA ARG A 72 -8.39 -8.30 14.52
C ARG A 72 -9.87 -7.96 14.49
N THR A 73 -10.50 -7.92 15.65
CA THR A 73 -11.90 -7.53 15.76
C THR A 73 -12.03 -6.02 15.66
N VAL A 74 -12.98 -5.56 14.85
CA VAL A 74 -13.40 -4.16 14.69
C VAL A 74 -14.92 -4.07 14.89
N ASP A 75 -15.46 -2.85 14.88
CA ASP A 75 -16.87 -2.60 15.21
C ASP A 75 -17.78 -2.43 13.99
N GLY A 76 -17.26 -2.53 12.77
CA GLY A 76 -18.02 -2.34 11.53
C GLY A 76 -17.37 -2.95 10.30
N GLN A 77 -18.04 -2.83 9.17
CA GLN A 77 -17.53 -3.24 7.85
C GLN A 77 -16.37 -2.32 7.43
N MET A 78 -15.40 -2.85 6.70
CA MET A 78 -14.21 -2.12 6.24
C MET A 78 -14.18 -2.02 4.72
N TYR A 79 -14.59 -0.88 4.17
CA TYR A 79 -14.48 -0.58 2.73
C TYR A 79 -13.17 0.12 2.39
N ALA A 80 -12.59 0.84 3.34
CA ALA A 80 -11.28 1.45 3.22
C ALA A 80 -10.18 0.36 3.16
N GLN A 81 -9.19 0.56 2.29
CA GLN A 81 -7.99 -0.28 2.26
C GLN A 81 -7.21 -0.10 3.57
N PRO A 82 -6.77 -1.17 4.24
CA PRO A 82 -5.88 -1.08 5.40
C PRO A 82 -4.57 -0.37 5.03
N LEU A 83 -4.11 0.58 5.86
CA LEU A 83 -2.84 1.26 5.66
C LEU A 83 -1.79 0.73 6.65
N TYR A 84 -0.51 0.83 6.29
CA TYR A 84 0.56 0.22 7.06
C TYR A 84 1.74 1.17 7.21
N VAL A 85 2.25 1.28 8.45
CA VAL A 85 3.45 2.04 8.79
C VAL A 85 4.47 1.13 9.45
N HIS A 86 5.67 1.07 8.85
CA HIS A 86 6.79 0.30 9.34
C HIS A 86 7.51 1.04 10.50
N SER A 87 7.98 0.28 11.48
CA SER A 87 8.91 0.73 12.54
C SER A 87 8.49 2.00 13.29
N LEU A 88 7.20 2.12 13.63
CA LEU A 88 6.69 3.23 14.42
C LEU A 88 7.01 3.05 15.91
N ALA A 89 7.60 4.08 16.55
CA ALA A 89 7.78 4.11 18.00
C ALA A 89 6.43 4.40 18.69
N ILE A 90 5.77 3.36 19.21
CA ILE A 90 4.45 3.43 19.84
C ILE A 90 4.38 2.53 21.07
N SER A 91 3.75 3.01 22.15
CA SER A 91 3.60 2.25 23.41
C SER A 91 4.94 1.72 23.95
N ASN A 92 5.98 2.56 23.93
CA ASN A 92 7.35 2.27 24.40
C ASN A 92 8.06 1.10 23.68
N LYS A 93 7.62 0.76 22.46
CA LYS A 93 8.26 -0.22 21.58
C LYS A 93 8.24 0.27 20.15
N THR A 94 9.19 -0.19 19.35
CA THR A 94 9.12 -0.06 17.89
C THR A 94 8.25 -1.18 17.35
N ARG A 95 7.22 -0.84 16.53
CA ARG A 95 6.24 -1.77 16.00
C ARG A 95 5.90 -1.43 14.55
N ASN A 96 5.55 -2.43 13.80
CA ASN A 96 4.80 -2.24 12.57
C ASN A 96 3.32 -2.08 12.93
N VAL A 97 2.66 -1.09 12.33
CA VAL A 97 1.28 -0.74 12.69
C VAL A 97 0.38 -0.78 11.46
N VAL A 98 -0.75 -1.48 11.56
CA VAL A 98 -1.81 -1.45 10.56
C VAL A 98 -2.97 -0.59 11.05
N TYR A 99 -3.40 0.35 10.20
CA TYR A 99 -4.54 1.25 10.45
C TYR A 99 -5.74 0.78 9.65
N VAL A 100 -6.89 0.68 10.30
CA VAL A 100 -8.16 0.26 9.70
C VAL A 100 -9.27 1.22 10.06
N CYS A 101 -10.18 1.45 9.10
CA CYS A 101 -11.34 2.31 9.27
C CYS A 101 -12.62 1.50 9.00
N THR A 102 -13.70 1.89 9.67
CA THR A 102 -14.99 1.18 9.58
C THR A 102 -16.14 2.11 9.24
N GLU A 103 -17.23 1.52 8.73
CA GLU A 103 -18.51 2.24 8.49
C GLU A 103 -19.21 2.65 9.79
N THR A 104 -18.68 2.31 10.96
CA THR A 104 -19.08 2.87 12.26
C THR A 104 -18.32 4.12 12.65
N ASN A 105 -17.60 4.73 11.74
CA ASN A 105 -16.72 5.88 11.97
C ASN A 105 -15.61 5.62 13.00
N SER A 106 -15.15 4.38 13.12
CA SER A 106 -14.02 4.07 13.99
C SER A 106 -12.72 3.92 13.20
N VAL A 107 -11.64 4.42 13.78
CA VAL A 107 -10.26 4.22 13.31
C VAL A 107 -9.51 3.44 14.37
N PHE A 108 -8.85 2.36 13.94
CA PHE A 108 -8.05 1.48 14.78
C PHE A 108 -6.60 1.48 14.34
N ALA A 109 -5.68 1.42 15.29
CA ALA A 109 -4.29 1.07 15.07
C ALA A 109 -3.99 -0.26 15.77
N PHE A 110 -3.54 -1.27 15.01
CA PHE A 110 -3.17 -2.56 15.57
C PHE A 110 -1.67 -2.82 15.39
N ASP A 111 -1.11 -3.59 16.32
CA ASP A 111 0.16 -4.26 16.07
C ASP A 111 -0.01 -5.19 14.86
N ALA A 112 0.80 -4.96 13.83
CA ALA A 112 0.69 -5.66 12.57
C ALA A 112 1.30 -7.07 12.61
N ASP A 113 2.16 -7.35 13.57
CA ASP A 113 2.99 -8.56 13.57
C ASP A 113 2.64 -9.56 14.66
N ASP A 114 2.31 -9.12 15.87
CA ASP A 114 2.10 -9.98 17.01
C ASP A 114 0.71 -10.64 17.00
N PRO A 115 0.57 -11.96 16.70
CA PRO A 115 -0.72 -12.64 16.69
C PRO A 115 -1.45 -12.61 18.04
N ALA A 116 -0.70 -12.51 19.15
CA ALA A 116 -1.26 -12.49 20.51
C ALA A 116 -1.81 -11.11 20.90
N ALA A 117 -1.41 -10.04 20.22
CA ALA A 117 -1.89 -8.67 20.47
C ALA A 117 -3.30 -8.45 19.89
N SER A 118 -4.33 -9.03 20.52
CA SER A 118 -5.71 -8.95 20.01
C SER A 118 -6.34 -7.57 20.11
N ASN A 119 -5.90 -6.73 21.05
CA ASN A 119 -6.41 -5.38 21.27
C ASN A 119 -5.72 -4.37 20.36
N ALA A 120 -6.46 -3.32 19.97
CA ALA A 120 -5.87 -2.17 19.31
C ALA A 120 -4.86 -1.44 20.23
N LEU A 121 -3.82 -0.90 19.63
CA LEU A 121 -2.88 0.02 20.31
C LEU A 121 -3.61 1.31 20.72
N TRP A 122 -4.49 1.77 19.83
CA TRP A 122 -5.50 2.79 20.10
C TRP A 122 -6.69 2.63 19.15
N GLN A 123 -7.81 3.17 19.58
CA GLN A 123 -9.06 3.27 18.83
C GLN A 123 -9.70 4.62 19.10
N VAL A 124 -10.27 5.24 18.06
CA VAL A 124 -11.08 6.45 18.17
C VAL A 124 -12.33 6.30 17.32
N ASN A 125 -13.48 6.76 17.83
CA ASN A 125 -14.73 6.88 17.06
C ASN A 125 -14.96 8.35 16.73
N LEU A 126 -15.22 8.66 15.45
CA LEU A 126 -15.29 10.02 14.91
C LEU A 126 -16.73 10.57 14.87
N GLY A 127 -17.68 9.87 15.46
CA GLY A 127 -19.08 10.30 15.57
C GLY A 127 -20.08 9.30 14.98
N PRO A 128 -21.38 9.53 15.15
CA PRO A 128 -22.42 8.60 14.73
C PRO A 128 -22.49 8.51 13.19
N PRO A 129 -22.39 7.30 12.60
CA PRO A 129 -22.53 7.10 11.16
C PRO A 129 -23.97 7.36 10.70
N VAL A 130 -24.15 7.58 9.39
CA VAL A 130 -25.46 7.88 8.82
C VAL A 130 -26.17 6.56 8.47
N PRO A 131 -27.37 6.27 9.03
CA PRO A 131 -28.12 5.07 8.70
C PRO A 131 -28.68 5.12 7.26
N ILE A 132 -28.75 3.96 6.61
CA ILE A 132 -29.22 3.86 5.21
C ILE A 132 -30.63 4.44 4.97
N PRO A 133 -31.62 4.33 5.88
CA PRO A 133 -32.91 5.00 5.67
C PRO A 133 -32.82 6.50 5.45
N ASP A 134 -31.83 7.18 6.05
CA ASP A 134 -31.62 8.61 5.90
C ASP A 134 -30.95 8.99 4.55
N LEU A 135 -30.49 7.99 3.80
CA LEU A 135 -29.79 8.11 2.52
C LEU A 135 -30.65 7.57 1.36
N ASN A 136 -31.93 7.93 1.33
CA ASN A 136 -32.89 7.49 0.32
C ASN A 136 -32.95 5.94 0.17
N ASN A 137 -32.71 5.21 1.25
CA ASN A 137 -32.62 3.74 1.25
C ASN A 137 -31.61 3.18 0.24
N CYS A 138 -30.54 3.93 -0.07
CA CYS A 138 -29.47 3.46 -0.93
C CYS A 138 -28.79 2.23 -0.33
N GLY A 139 -29.13 1.05 -0.81
CA GLY A 139 -28.61 -0.23 -0.35
C GLY A 139 -27.19 -0.55 -0.86
N ASP A 140 -26.49 0.42 -1.38
CA ASP A 140 -25.12 0.25 -1.90
C ASP A 140 -24.14 -0.17 -0.80
N LEU A 141 -24.25 0.45 0.38
CA LEU A 141 -23.67 0.01 1.65
C LEU A 141 -24.81 -0.24 2.65
N SER A 142 -24.60 -1.09 3.63
CA SER A 142 -25.62 -1.43 4.65
C SER A 142 -24.92 -1.98 5.91
N PRO A 143 -25.36 -1.62 7.11
CA PRO A 143 -26.60 -0.90 7.43
C PRO A 143 -26.45 0.63 7.49
N GLN A 144 -25.27 1.17 7.32
CA GLN A 144 -24.93 2.58 7.53
C GLN A 144 -23.74 3.01 6.67
N VAL A 145 -23.49 4.32 6.61
CA VAL A 145 -22.34 4.93 5.95
C VAL A 145 -21.57 5.76 6.97
N GLY A 146 -20.29 5.50 7.04
CA GLY A 146 -19.32 6.21 7.87
C GLY A 146 -18.04 6.52 7.10
N ILE A 147 -16.90 5.88 7.46
CA ILE A 147 -15.62 6.00 6.75
C ILE A 147 -15.57 4.96 5.65
N THR A 148 -15.81 5.37 4.41
CA THR A 148 -15.76 4.50 3.23
C THR A 148 -14.51 4.70 2.40
N GLY A 149 -14.12 5.97 2.15
CA GLY A 149 -12.90 6.33 1.45
C GLY A 149 -11.64 5.94 2.23
N THR A 150 -10.65 5.38 1.54
CA THR A 150 -9.36 5.04 2.17
C THR A 150 -8.65 6.31 2.64
N PRO A 151 -8.19 6.37 3.91
CA PRO A 151 -7.38 7.46 4.43
C PRO A 151 -6.06 7.66 3.67
N VAL A 152 -5.34 8.71 4.02
CA VAL A 152 -3.95 8.92 3.58
C VAL A 152 -3.07 9.27 4.78
N ILE A 153 -1.84 8.75 4.79
CA ILE A 153 -0.87 8.99 5.85
C ILE A 153 0.26 9.89 5.36
N ASP A 154 0.57 10.93 6.14
CA ASP A 154 1.82 11.67 6.05
C ASP A 154 2.80 11.14 7.11
N PRO A 155 3.82 10.36 6.73
CA PRO A 155 4.78 9.81 7.68
C PRO A 155 5.72 10.89 8.24
N VAL A 156 5.87 12.03 7.56
CA VAL A 156 6.75 13.12 8.01
C VAL A 156 6.15 13.87 9.20
N SER A 157 4.88 14.23 9.11
CA SER A 157 4.16 14.85 10.22
C SER A 157 3.60 13.83 11.22
N GLY A 158 3.65 12.52 10.92
CA GLY A 158 3.05 11.46 11.74
C GLY A 158 1.52 11.59 11.81
N THR A 159 0.85 11.83 10.67
CA THR A 159 -0.59 12.14 10.64
C THR A 159 -1.34 11.24 9.68
N LEU A 160 -2.47 10.70 10.12
CA LEU A 160 -3.47 10.03 9.29
C LEU A 160 -4.61 11.00 9.04
N TYR A 161 -4.88 11.30 7.75
CA TYR A 161 -6.02 12.11 7.33
C TYR A 161 -7.14 11.18 6.88
N VAL A 162 -8.34 11.40 7.42
CA VAL A 162 -9.52 10.57 7.14
C VAL A 162 -10.76 11.45 7.04
N GLU A 163 -11.62 11.12 6.09
CA GLU A 163 -12.96 11.70 5.97
C GLU A 163 -13.96 10.80 6.71
N ALA A 164 -14.88 11.40 7.46
CA ALA A 164 -15.97 10.70 8.13
C ALA A 164 -17.30 11.41 7.87
N LYS A 165 -18.32 10.60 7.47
CA LYS A 165 -19.70 11.07 7.33
C LYS A 165 -20.47 10.78 8.60
N THR A 166 -21.09 11.82 9.18
CA THR A 166 -21.83 11.72 10.44
C THR A 166 -23.24 12.30 10.34
N VAL A 167 -24.13 11.87 11.25
CA VAL A 167 -25.41 12.55 11.52
C VAL A 167 -25.34 13.20 12.90
N GLU A 168 -25.42 14.53 12.95
CA GLU A 168 -25.28 15.31 14.17
C GLU A 168 -26.51 16.20 14.36
N SER A 169 -27.34 15.92 15.36
CA SER A 169 -28.59 16.65 15.63
C SER A 169 -29.50 16.80 14.39
N GLY A 170 -29.56 15.74 13.56
CA GLY A 170 -30.34 15.72 12.33
C GLY A 170 -29.68 16.38 11.11
N ASN A 171 -28.43 16.85 11.23
CA ASN A 171 -27.65 17.36 10.11
C ASN A 171 -26.66 16.30 9.63
N TYR A 172 -26.49 16.17 8.32
CA TYR A 172 -25.55 15.25 7.68
C TYR A 172 -24.26 15.99 7.38
N ILE A 173 -23.19 15.57 8.01
CA ILE A 173 -21.92 16.33 8.01
C ILE A 173 -20.77 15.45 7.56
N HIS A 174 -19.96 15.96 6.65
CA HIS A 174 -18.66 15.40 6.30
C HIS A 174 -17.57 16.17 7.03
N ARG A 175 -16.62 15.45 7.65
CA ARG A 175 -15.51 16.05 8.36
C ARG A 175 -14.17 15.49 7.90
N LEU A 176 -13.19 16.36 7.72
CA LEU A 176 -11.80 15.96 7.60
C LEU A 176 -11.18 15.94 9.00
N HIS A 177 -10.69 14.79 9.39
CA HIS A 177 -9.93 14.54 10.60
C HIS A 177 -8.45 14.41 10.30
N ALA A 178 -7.59 14.87 11.21
CA ALA A 178 -6.15 14.71 11.16
C ALA A 178 -5.70 14.03 12.45
N LEU A 179 -5.47 12.72 12.42
CA LEU A 179 -5.19 11.93 13.59
C LEU A 179 -3.69 11.66 13.75
N ASP A 180 -3.19 11.82 14.96
CA ASP A 180 -1.82 11.44 15.30
C ASP A 180 -1.64 9.93 15.23
N LEU A 181 -0.64 9.45 14.51
CA LEU A 181 -0.40 8.02 14.28
C LEU A 181 -0.16 7.23 15.57
N ILE A 182 0.38 7.87 16.60
CA ILE A 182 0.77 7.20 17.86
C ILE A 182 -0.39 7.16 18.84
N THR A 183 -1.25 8.19 18.85
CA THR A 183 -2.25 8.39 19.91
C THR A 183 -3.70 8.36 19.43
N GLY A 184 -3.95 8.53 18.12
CA GLY A 184 -5.27 8.69 17.54
C GLY A 184 -5.94 10.04 17.86
N GLN A 185 -5.23 10.99 18.48
CA GLN A 185 -5.76 12.30 18.84
C GLN A 185 -5.77 13.24 17.64
N GLU A 186 -6.72 14.17 17.64
CA GLU A 186 -6.81 15.23 16.63
C GLU A 186 -5.60 16.16 16.66
N LYS A 187 -5.12 16.48 15.46
CA LYS A 187 -4.03 17.44 15.22
C LYS A 187 -4.55 18.68 14.49
N PHE A 188 -3.71 19.71 14.44
CA PHE A 188 -3.90 20.93 13.63
C PHE A 188 -5.22 21.67 13.88
N GLY A 189 -5.83 21.48 15.06
CA GLY A 189 -7.11 22.07 15.42
C GLY A 189 -8.34 21.42 14.77
N GLY A 190 -8.17 20.19 14.23
CA GLY A 190 -9.26 19.40 13.67
C GLY A 190 -10.28 18.90 14.71
N PRO A 191 -11.37 18.25 14.24
CA PRO A 191 -11.74 18.11 12.82
C PRO A 191 -12.33 19.39 12.21
N VAL A 192 -12.33 19.47 10.86
CA VAL A 192 -12.98 20.57 10.13
C VAL A 192 -14.15 20.07 9.28
N VAL A 193 -15.21 20.88 9.18
CA VAL A 193 -16.36 20.54 8.32
C VAL A 193 -16.00 20.76 6.86
N ILE A 194 -16.31 19.76 6.02
CA ILE A 194 -16.20 19.86 4.56
C ILE A 194 -17.49 20.46 4.03
N GLN A 195 -17.39 21.64 3.46
CA GLN A 195 -18.52 22.38 2.88
C GLN A 195 -18.03 23.40 1.88
N GLY A 196 -18.89 23.84 0.99
CA GLY A 196 -18.56 24.90 0.05
C GLY A 196 -19.63 25.13 -1.00
N THR A 197 -19.44 26.22 -1.73
CA THR A 197 -20.28 26.60 -2.87
C THR A 197 -19.39 27.01 -4.04
N VAL A 198 -19.87 26.81 -5.26
CA VAL A 198 -19.27 27.35 -6.48
C VAL A 198 -20.30 28.17 -7.24
N SER A 199 -19.86 29.10 -8.08
CA SER A 199 -20.74 29.79 -9.01
C SER A 199 -21.24 28.83 -10.08
N GLY A 200 -22.54 28.84 -10.35
CA GLY A 200 -23.15 27.98 -11.35
C GLY A 200 -24.66 27.95 -11.23
N THR A 201 -25.33 27.37 -12.23
CA THR A 201 -26.80 27.33 -12.33
C THR A 201 -27.38 25.93 -12.11
N GLY A 202 -26.55 24.92 -11.81
CA GLY A 202 -26.93 23.53 -11.69
C GLY A 202 -28.02 23.26 -10.64
N ASP A 203 -28.01 23.98 -9.51
CA ASP A 203 -29.05 23.90 -8.48
C ASP A 203 -30.24 24.86 -8.70
N GLY A 204 -30.39 25.42 -9.90
CA GLY A 204 -31.47 26.35 -10.22
C GLY A 204 -31.32 27.78 -9.59
N SER A 205 -30.13 28.09 -9.08
CA SER A 205 -29.73 29.38 -8.54
C SER A 205 -28.43 29.86 -9.22
N ASN A 206 -27.80 30.93 -8.69
CA ASN A 206 -26.48 31.35 -9.19
C ASN A 206 -25.30 30.64 -8.47
N THR A 207 -25.60 29.69 -7.63
CA THR A 207 -24.60 28.93 -6.86
C THR A 207 -25.01 27.47 -6.77
N VAL A 208 -24.03 26.57 -6.85
CA VAL A 208 -24.16 25.16 -6.55
C VAL A 208 -23.56 24.90 -5.18
N THR A 209 -24.32 24.20 -4.32
CA THR A 209 -23.95 24.01 -2.91
C THR A 209 -23.69 22.54 -2.60
N PHE A 210 -22.58 22.26 -1.88
CA PHE A 210 -22.25 20.93 -1.40
C PHE A 210 -23.32 20.41 -0.41
N SER A 211 -23.99 19.33 -0.75
CA SER A 211 -25.04 18.73 0.09
C SER A 211 -24.48 17.58 0.92
N GLY A 212 -24.28 17.77 2.21
CA GLY A 212 -23.76 16.71 3.10
C GLY A 212 -24.61 15.45 3.13
N GLN A 213 -25.91 15.51 2.79
CA GLN A 213 -26.78 14.36 2.75
C GLN A 213 -26.63 13.55 1.44
N HIS A 214 -26.64 14.24 0.29
CA HIS A 214 -26.68 13.60 -1.04
C HIS A 214 -25.33 13.09 -1.48
N VAL A 215 -24.23 13.71 -1.04
CA VAL A 215 -22.88 13.34 -1.48
C VAL A 215 -22.29 12.20 -0.66
N PHE A 216 -21.33 11.53 -1.25
CA PHE A 216 -20.68 10.36 -0.69
C PHE A 216 -19.18 10.36 -1.01
N ASN A 217 -18.33 10.25 0.01
CA ASN A 217 -16.91 10.00 -0.18
C ASN A 217 -16.67 8.50 -0.31
N ARG A 218 -16.54 8.02 -1.52
CA ARG A 218 -16.12 6.65 -1.83
C ARG A 218 -14.63 6.59 -2.22
N PRO A 219 -14.11 7.60 -2.96
CA PRO A 219 -12.69 7.65 -3.35
C PRO A 219 -11.76 7.73 -2.13
N GLY A 220 -10.62 7.04 -2.20
CA GLY A 220 -9.53 7.25 -1.26
C GLY A 220 -8.99 8.68 -1.35
N LEU A 221 -8.47 9.18 -0.23
CA LEU A 221 -7.88 10.50 -0.15
C LEU A 221 -6.53 10.55 -0.89
N LEU A 222 -6.16 11.74 -1.35
CA LEU A 222 -4.86 12.00 -1.97
C LEU A 222 -4.10 13.06 -1.16
N LEU A 223 -2.88 12.75 -0.76
CA LEU A 223 -1.95 13.75 -0.23
C LEU A 223 -0.94 14.13 -1.30
N LEU A 224 -0.94 15.39 -1.70
CA LEU A 224 -0.06 15.94 -2.73
C LEU A 224 0.41 17.34 -2.35
N SER A 225 1.72 17.55 -2.32
CA SER A 225 2.32 18.88 -2.08
C SER A 225 1.73 19.58 -0.84
N ASN A 226 1.61 18.86 0.27
CA ASN A 226 1.07 19.34 1.55
C ASN A 226 -0.43 19.77 1.49
N VAL A 227 -1.19 19.20 0.55
CA VAL A 227 -2.65 19.37 0.44
C VAL A 227 -3.32 17.99 0.44
N VAL A 228 -4.33 17.82 1.27
CA VAL A 228 -5.21 16.63 1.30
C VAL A 228 -6.38 16.90 0.36
N TYR A 229 -6.52 16.08 -0.68
CA TYR A 229 -7.62 16.16 -1.63
C TYR A 229 -8.66 15.08 -1.34
N ILE A 230 -9.94 15.46 -1.35
CA ILE A 230 -11.09 14.62 -1.02
C ILE A 230 -12.11 14.74 -2.14
N ALA A 231 -12.41 13.63 -2.80
CA ALA A 231 -13.37 13.56 -3.91
C ALA A 231 -14.70 12.97 -3.45
N PHE A 232 -15.78 13.39 -4.10
CA PHE A 232 -17.13 12.95 -3.75
C PHE A 232 -17.94 12.57 -4.99
N GLY A 233 -18.75 11.52 -4.83
CA GLY A 233 -19.86 11.14 -5.68
C GLY A 233 -21.19 11.34 -4.97
N SER A 234 -22.16 10.43 -5.21
CA SER A 234 -23.48 10.49 -4.57
C SER A 234 -23.89 9.15 -3.98
N HIS A 235 -25.05 9.11 -3.31
CA HIS A 235 -25.72 7.90 -2.87
C HIS A 235 -26.73 7.43 -3.92
N CYS A 236 -26.40 6.35 -4.67
CA CYS A 236 -27.30 5.73 -5.66
C CYS A 236 -27.95 6.76 -6.60
N ASP A 237 -27.17 7.67 -7.14
CA ASP A 237 -27.63 8.74 -8.06
C ASP A 237 -28.79 9.59 -7.49
N TRP A 238 -28.81 9.77 -6.19
CA TRP A 238 -29.85 10.57 -5.51
C TRP A 238 -29.69 12.05 -5.81
N ALA A 239 -30.47 12.50 -6.79
CA ALA A 239 -30.47 13.90 -7.26
C ALA A 239 -31.11 14.88 -6.23
N PRO A 240 -30.73 16.17 -6.23
CA PRO A 240 -29.63 16.73 -7.03
C PRO A 240 -28.26 16.38 -6.45
N TYR A 241 -27.29 16.08 -7.32
CA TYR A 241 -25.91 15.89 -6.91
C TYR A 241 -24.92 16.33 -7.99
N HIS A 242 -23.67 16.51 -7.60
CA HIS A 242 -22.54 16.87 -8.44
C HIS A 242 -21.29 16.12 -7.95
N GLY A 243 -20.33 15.93 -8.83
CA GLY A 243 -18.98 15.52 -8.41
C GLY A 243 -18.23 16.71 -7.81
N TRP A 244 -17.48 16.46 -6.73
CA TRP A 244 -16.70 17.47 -6.03
C TRP A 244 -15.27 16.99 -5.76
N LEU A 245 -14.33 17.93 -5.76
CA LEU A 245 -12.98 17.73 -5.24
C LEU A 245 -12.59 18.93 -4.38
N PHE A 246 -12.34 18.66 -3.09
CA PHE A 246 -11.86 19.65 -2.12
C PHE A 246 -10.39 19.47 -1.85
N GLY A 247 -9.65 20.55 -1.63
CA GLY A 247 -8.28 20.53 -1.14
C GLY A 247 -8.16 21.27 0.19
N TYR A 248 -7.50 20.61 1.15
CA TYR A 248 -7.23 21.14 2.49
C TYR A 248 -5.73 21.14 2.78
N ASN A 249 -5.21 22.25 3.32
CA ASN A 249 -3.83 22.31 3.76
C ASN A 249 -3.57 21.28 4.87
N ALA A 250 -2.57 20.43 4.68
CA ALA A 250 -2.28 19.31 5.58
C ALA A 250 -1.77 19.74 6.97
N THR A 251 -1.31 21.00 7.17
CA THR A 251 -0.74 21.45 8.44
C THR A 251 -1.67 22.31 9.30
N ASN A 252 -2.80 22.77 8.74
CA ASN A 252 -3.74 23.63 9.47
C ASN A 252 -5.21 23.37 9.10
N LEU A 253 -5.48 22.41 8.21
CA LEU A 253 -6.80 21.99 7.74
C LEU A 253 -7.65 23.13 7.12
N GLN A 254 -7.03 24.22 6.71
CA GLN A 254 -7.74 25.26 5.97
C GLN A 254 -8.06 24.77 4.56
N GLN A 255 -9.28 25.00 4.10
CA GLN A 255 -9.68 24.74 2.72
C GLN A 255 -8.91 25.69 1.79
N VAL A 256 -8.18 25.10 0.83
CA VAL A 256 -7.33 25.83 -0.11
C VAL A 256 -7.86 25.76 -1.54
N SER A 257 -8.71 24.80 -1.86
CA SER A 257 -9.32 24.70 -3.19
C SER A 257 -10.65 23.95 -3.15
N ILE A 258 -11.48 24.21 -4.16
CA ILE A 258 -12.76 23.55 -4.40
C ILE A 258 -12.96 23.45 -5.92
N PHE A 259 -13.43 22.29 -6.38
CA PHE A 259 -13.79 22.04 -7.76
C PHE A 259 -15.11 21.29 -7.83
N ASN A 260 -15.97 21.68 -8.76
CA ASN A 260 -17.23 21.01 -9.07
C ASN A 260 -17.25 20.60 -10.54
N THR A 261 -17.74 19.40 -10.82
CA THR A 261 -17.68 18.79 -12.15
C THR A 261 -18.76 19.28 -13.10
N THR A 262 -19.91 19.76 -12.57
CA THR A 262 -21.08 20.19 -13.35
C THR A 262 -21.74 21.44 -12.77
N PRO A 263 -21.03 22.59 -12.73
CA PRO A 263 -21.56 23.78 -12.08
C PRO A 263 -22.81 24.36 -12.76
N ASN A 264 -23.04 24.12 -14.04
CA ASN A 264 -24.24 24.58 -14.76
C ASN A 264 -25.23 23.44 -15.07
N GLY A 265 -24.83 22.20 -14.87
CA GLY A 265 -25.61 21.00 -15.12
C GLY A 265 -25.87 20.19 -13.86
N SER A 266 -25.81 18.87 -13.96
CA SER A 266 -26.06 17.96 -12.86
C SER A 266 -25.18 16.70 -12.97
N GLU A 267 -25.07 15.96 -11.86
CA GLU A 267 -24.46 14.64 -11.78
C GLU A 267 -22.92 14.69 -11.96
N ALA A 268 -22.32 13.84 -12.79
CA ALA A 268 -20.88 13.72 -13.02
C ALA A 268 -20.08 13.44 -11.73
N ALA A 269 -20.57 12.49 -10.93
CA ALA A 269 -19.92 12.05 -9.70
C ALA A 269 -18.50 11.54 -9.93
N ILE A 270 -17.60 11.80 -8.99
CA ILE A 270 -16.29 11.14 -8.93
C ILE A 270 -16.44 9.87 -8.10
N TRP A 271 -16.77 8.74 -8.77
CA TRP A 271 -17.07 7.48 -8.10
C TRP A 271 -15.82 6.75 -7.60
N SER A 272 -14.87 6.54 -8.50
CA SER A 272 -13.59 5.86 -8.26
C SER A 272 -13.68 4.66 -7.32
N CYS A 273 -14.60 3.75 -7.55
CA CYS A 273 -14.98 2.61 -6.71
C CYS A 273 -13.79 1.93 -5.99
N GLY A 274 -13.50 2.33 -4.76
CA GLY A 274 -12.36 1.85 -3.98
C GLY A 274 -10.98 2.32 -4.47
N MET A 275 -10.93 3.29 -5.39
CA MET A 275 -9.73 4.02 -5.80
C MET A 275 -9.78 5.47 -5.29
N GLY A 276 -8.95 6.32 -5.85
CA GLY A 276 -8.95 7.74 -5.54
C GLY A 276 -8.34 8.55 -6.67
N PRO A 277 -8.37 9.88 -6.58
CA PRO A 277 -7.62 10.73 -7.48
C PRO A 277 -6.16 10.28 -7.58
N ALA A 278 -5.61 10.18 -8.79
CA ALA A 278 -4.19 9.94 -8.98
C ALA A 278 -3.44 11.26 -9.13
N ALA A 279 -2.12 11.25 -8.91
CA ALA A 279 -1.29 12.42 -9.12
C ALA A 279 0.07 12.05 -9.71
N ASP A 280 0.61 12.93 -10.57
CA ASP A 280 1.94 12.80 -11.12
C ASP A 280 2.99 13.62 -10.34
N SER A 281 4.26 13.43 -10.68
CA SER A 281 5.38 14.16 -10.07
C SER A 281 5.42 15.66 -10.39
N ASN A 282 4.64 16.12 -11.38
CA ASN A 282 4.51 17.54 -11.72
C ASN A 282 3.43 18.24 -10.90
N GLY A 283 2.73 17.51 -10.03
CA GLY A 283 1.67 18.04 -9.19
C GLY A 283 0.30 18.10 -9.86
N ASN A 284 0.10 17.46 -11.01
CA ASN A 284 -1.21 17.35 -11.64
C ASN A 284 -2.03 16.23 -10.98
N ILE A 285 -3.34 16.45 -10.89
CA ILE A 285 -4.31 15.51 -10.34
C ILE A 285 -5.19 14.97 -11.48
N TYR A 286 -5.47 13.69 -11.43
CA TYR A 286 -6.23 12.98 -12.44
C TYR A 286 -7.47 12.35 -11.80
N VAL A 287 -8.65 12.64 -12.37
CA VAL A 287 -9.93 12.08 -11.93
C VAL A 287 -10.74 11.64 -13.14
N MET A 288 -11.76 10.81 -12.88
CA MET A 288 -12.75 10.39 -13.87
C MET A 288 -14.14 10.66 -13.31
N THR A 289 -15.04 11.15 -14.14
CA THR A 289 -16.44 11.39 -13.76
C THR A 289 -17.36 10.35 -14.37
N GLY A 290 -18.50 10.13 -13.71
CA GLY A 290 -19.60 9.33 -14.23
C GLY A 290 -20.60 10.13 -15.03
N ASN A 291 -21.78 9.54 -15.22
CA ASN A 291 -22.92 10.10 -15.94
C ASN A 291 -23.21 11.55 -15.50
N GLY A 292 -23.59 12.39 -16.44
CA GLY A 292 -23.92 13.77 -16.14
C GLY A 292 -23.88 14.69 -17.35
N THR A 293 -24.19 15.96 -17.10
CA THR A 293 -24.15 16.99 -18.12
C THR A 293 -22.75 17.18 -18.70
N PHE A 294 -22.65 17.22 -20.00
CA PHE A 294 -21.42 17.50 -20.72
C PHE A 294 -21.61 18.60 -21.76
N ASP A 295 -20.86 19.68 -21.62
CA ASP A 295 -20.88 20.81 -22.56
C ASP A 295 -19.47 21.40 -22.83
N LYS A 296 -18.44 20.72 -22.30
CA LYS A 296 -17.05 21.18 -22.43
C LYS A 296 -16.58 21.34 -23.87
N ASN A 297 -17.08 20.50 -24.76
CA ASN A 297 -16.79 20.56 -26.20
C ASN A 297 -17.37 21.82 -26.90
N THR A 298 -18.33 22.49 -26.29
CA THR A 298 -18.91 23.75 -26.79
C THR A 298 -18.46 24.98 -25.97
N GLY A 299 -17.50 24.79 -25.05
CA GLY A 299 -16.92 25.85 -24.22
C GLY A 299 -17.58 26.03 -22.85
N GLY A 300 -18.51 25.16 -22.48
CA GLY A 300 -19.11 25.14 -21.15
C GLY A 300 -18.20 24.51 -20.07
N PRO A 301 -18.62 24.53 -18.80
CA PRO A 301 -17.83 24.02 -17.69
C PRO A 301 -18.15 22.57 -17.32
N ASP A 302 -19.22 21.94 -17.84
CA ASP A 302 -19.75 20.67 -17.36
C ASP A 302 -19.01 19.46 -17.98
N LEU A 303 -18.66 18.48 -17.14
CA LEU A 303 -17.70 17.41 -17.42
C LEU A 303 -18.26 16.01 -17.05
N GLY A 304 -19.48 15.67 -17.53
CA GLY A 304 -20.04 14.32 -17.43
C GLY A 304 -19.22 13.30 -18.24
N ASP A 305 -19.03 12.10 -17.73
CA ASP A 305 -18.29 10.98 -18.35
C ASP A 305 -16.94 11.40 -18.95
N THR A 306 -16.12 12.08 -18.16
CA THR A 306 -14.91 12.74 -18.64
C THR A 306 -13.67 12.29 -17.83
N PHE A 307 -12.56 12.05 -18.51
CA PHE A 307 -11.21 12.00 -17.94
C PHE A 307 -10.69 13.42 -17.80
N ILE A 308 -10.26 13.80 -16.61
CA ILE A 308 -9.91 15.19 -16.29
C ILE A 308 -8.51 15.26 -15.72
N LYS A 309 -7.71 16.19 -16.23
CA LYS A 309 -6.43 16.62 -15.65
C LYS A 309 -6.63 17.98 -14.98
N LEU A 310 -6.39 18.03 -13.69
CA LEU A 310 -6.45 19.23 -12.88
C LEU A 310 -5.05 19.66 -12.49
N THR A 311 -4.74 20.93 -12.69
CA THR A 311 -3.48 21.53 -12.21
C THR A 311 -3.79 22.50 -11.09
N PRO A 312 -3.36 22.21 -9.84
CA PRO A 312 -3.49 23.16 -8.72
C PRO A 312 -2.67 24.42 -8.97
N SER A 313 -3.29 25.58 -8.85
CA SER A 313 -2.62 26.88 -9.01
C SER A 313 -3.34 27.95 -8.19
N ASN A 314 -2.61 28.64 -7.31
CA ASN A 314 -3.11 29.80 -6.55
C ASN A 314 -4.48 29.58 -5.87
N GLY A 315 -4.69 28.42 -5.27
CA GLY A 315 -5.95 28.10 -4.59
C GLY A 315 -7.10 27.64 -5.51
N THR A 316 -6.81 27.41 -6.78
CA THR A 316 -7.77 26.89 -7.76
C THR A 316 -7.32 25.55 -8.32
N LEU A 317 -8.28 24.77 -8.81
CA LEU A 317 -8.06 23.53 -9.56
C LEU A 317 -8.46 23.77 -11.02
N ALA A 318 -7.49 24.10 -11.86
CA ALA A 318 -7.73 24.41 -13.27
C ALA A 318 -7.82 23.11 -14.07
N VAL A 319 -8.87 22.95 -14.89
CA VAL A 319 -8.94 21.90 -15.93
C VAL A 319 -7.96 22.26 -17.01
N THR A 320 -6.83 21.55 -17.07
CA THR A 320 -5.76 21.82 -18.05
C THR A 320 -5.79 20.88 -19.23
N ASP A 321 -6.46 19.73 -19.09
CA ASP A 321 -6.67 18.79 -20.17
C ASP A 321 -7.85 17.88 -19.86
N TRP A 322 -8.50 17.30 -20.87
CA TRP A 322 -9.67 16.44 -20.70
C TRP A 322 -9.93 15.58 -21.94
N PHE A 323 -10.61 14.42 -21.71
CA PHE A 323 -11.15 13.57 -22.78
C PHE A 323 -12.53 13.10 -22.38
N THR A 324 -13.48 13.17 -23.31
CA THR A 324 -14.83 12.62 -23.16
C THR A 324 -15.12 11.70 -24.35
N PRO A 325 -15.63 10.47 -24.13
CA PRO A 325 -15.98 9.54 -25.19
C PRO A 325 -17.01 10.13 -26.17
N HIS A 326 -16.90 9.77 -27.44
CA HIS A 326 -17.79 10.23 -28.51
C HIS A 326 -19.28 9.90 -28.28
N ASP A 327 -19.56 8.84 -27.51
CA ASP A 327 -20.89 8.34 -27.18
C ASP A 327 -21.37 8.74 -25.77
N GLN A 328 -20.78 9.77 -25.16
CA GLN A 328 -21.10 10.24 -23.81
C GLN A 328 -22.60 10.36 -23.54
N ALA A 329 -23.37 10.94 -24.46
CA ALA A 329 -24.82 11.06 -24.31
C ALA A 329 -25.52 9.69 -24.18
N THR A 330 -24.99 8.66 -24.84
CA THR A 330 -25.50 7.28 -24.75
C THR A 330 -25.08 6.63 -23.44
N LEU A 331 -23.84 6.84 -22.99
CA LEU A 331 -23.34 6.37 -21.70
C LEU A 331 -24.22 6.93 -20.58
N SER A 332 -24.40 8.23 -20.53
CA SER A 332 -25.21 8.92 -19.51
C SER A 332 -26.68 8.45 -19.52
N ALA A 333 -27.30 8.34 -20.70
CA ALA A 333 -28.70 7.90 -20.82
C ALA A 333 -28.95 6.45 -20.40
N ASN A 334 -27.93 5.59 -20.38
CA ASN A 334 -28.01 4.17 -20.04
C ASN A 334 -27.37 3.81 -18.70
N ASP A 335 -27.06 4.78 -17.88
CA ASP A 335 -26.37 4.58 -16.59
C ASP A 335 -25.05 3.77 -16.75
N GLN A 336 -24.22 4.19 -17.71
CA GLN A 336 -22.97 3.51 -18.06
C GLN A 336 -21.74 4.37 -17.69
N ASP A 337 -21.68 4.77 -16.42
CA ASP A 337 -20.62 5.64 -15.89
C ASP A 337 -19.21 5.30 -16.39
N LEU A 338 -18.54 6.28 -16.98
CA LEU A 338 -17.13 6.19 -17.32
C LEU A 338 -16.26 6.08 -16.06
N GLY A 339 -16.59 6.85 -15.04
CA GLY A 339 -15.81 7.00 -13.82
C GLY A 339 -16.06 5.96 -12.73
N THR A 340 -16.63 4.78 -13.04
CA THR A 340 -16.84 3.74 -12.02
C THR A 340 -15.54 3.18 -11.46
N GLY A 341 -14.52 2.98 -12.30
CA GLY A 341 -13.15 2.73 -11.88
C GLY A 341 -12.43 4.03 -11.53
N GLY A 342 -11.19 3.91 -11.10
CA GLY A 342 -10.31 5.05 -10.88
C GLY A 342 -9.17 5.12 -11.89
N PRO A 343 -8.43 6.23 -11.86
CA PRO A 343 -7.28 6.44 -12.72
C PRO A 343 -6.09 5.57 -12.33
N VAL A 344 -5.37 5.02 -13.30
CA VAL A 344 -4.03 4.45 -13.14
C VAL A 344 -3.06 5.20 -14.03
N LEU A 345 -2.04 5.81 -13.46
CA LEU A 345 -0.95 6.42 -14.20
C LEU A 345 0.19 5.41 -14.30
N MET A 346 0.54 5.00 -15.51
CA MET A 346 1.61 4.02 -15.69
C MET A 346 2.99 4.65 -15.45
N PRO A 347 3.79 4.14 -14.49
CA PRO A 347 5.14 4.65 -14.21
C PRO A 347 6.04 4.63 -15.45
N SER A 348 6.92 5.62 -15.56
CA SER A 348 7.91 5.74 -16.66
C SER A 348 7.30 5.83 -18.07
N THR A 349 6.00 6.13 -18.16
CA THR A 349 5.28 6.39 -19.42
C THR A 349 4.44 7.66 -19.27
N ASN A 350 3.87 8.14 -20.38
CA ASN A 350 2.87 9.19 -20.35
C ASN A 350 1.43 8.64 -20.40
N ILE A 351 1.24 7.36 -20.10
CA ILE A 351 -0.06 6.70 -20.21
C ILE A 351 -0.90 6.86 -18.95
N PHE A 352 -2.13 7.23 -19.15
CA PHE A 352 -3.24 7.21 -18.20
C PHE A 352 -4.25 6.14 -18.64
N VAL A 353 -4.61 5.23 -17.77
CA VAL A 353 -5.58 4.17 -18.03
C VAL A 353 -6.78 4.32 -17.11
N GLY A 354 -7.98 4.17 -17.67
CA GLY A 354 -9.23 4.10 -16.91
C GLY A 354 -10.18 3.05 -17.51
N LEU A 355 -11.01 2.47 -16.65
CA LEU A 355 -11.98 1.44 -17.01
C LEU A 355 -13.40 1.90 -16.66
N GLY A 356 -14.27 1.95 -17.66
CA GLY A 356 -15.68 2.36 -17.53
C GLY A 356 -16.63 1.19 -17.21
N LYS A 357 -17.88 1.51 -16.85
CA LYS A 357 -18.96 0.57 -16.51
C LYS A 357 -19.36 -0.32 -17.71
N THR A 358 -19.10 0.12 -18.94
CA THR A 358 -19.25 -0.68 -20.17
C THR A 358 -18.22 -1.80 -20.31
N GLY A 359 -17.18 -1.81 -19.46
CA GLY A 359 -16.02 -2.67 -19.62
C GLY A 359 -14.98 -2.13 -20.60
N ALA A 360 -15.18 -0.96 -21.20
CA ALA A 360 -14.21 -0.31 -22.06
C ALA A 360 -13.02 0.22 -21.25
N MET A 361 -11.81 -0.11 -21.71
CA MET A 361 -10.56 0.44 -21.19
C MET A 361 -10.09 1.53 -22.14
N TYR A 362 -9.90 2.71 -21.58
CA TYR A 362 -9.37 3.88 -22.27
C TYR A 362 -7.90 4.06 -21.93
N VAL A 363 -7.08 4.27 -22.95
CA VAL A 363 -5.63 4.48 -22.87
C VAL A 363 -5.33 5.86 -23.44
N ILE A 364 -4.89 6.76 -22.60
CA ILE A 364 -4.79 8.20 -22.90
C ILE A 364 -3.35 8.66 -22.70
N ASP A 365 -2.83 9.50 -23.61
CA ASP A 365 -1.56 10.21 -23.40
C ASP A 365 -1.78 11.36 -22.41
N ARG A 366 -1.06 11.39 -21.30
CA ARG A 366 -1.13 12.46 -20.29
C ARG A 366 -0.66 13.83 -20.78
N ASN A 367 0.00 13.91 -21.92
CA ASN A 367 0.42 15.17 -22.54
C ASN A 367 -0.65 15.76 -23.46
N ASP A 368 -1.58 14.92 -23.97
CA ASP A 368 -2.66 15.32 -24.86
C ASP A 368 -3.82 14.33 -24.69
N PHE A 369 -4.85 14.72 -23.96
CA PHE A 369 -6.04 13.89 -23.74
C PHE A 369 -6.94 13.78 -24.96
N GLY A 370 -6.80 14.71 -25.93
CA GLY A 370 -7.52 14.67 -27.19
C GLY A 370 -8.91 15.34 -27.18
N GLY A 371 -9.48 15.71 -26.05
CA GLY A 371 -10.78 16.40 -25.97
C GLY A 371 -11.95 15.50 -26.38
N PHE A 372 -12.79 15.97 -27.32
CA PHE A 372 -13.97 15.25 -27.82
C PHE A 372 -13.93 15.15 -29.35
N ALA A 373 -14.13 13.94 -29.86
CA ALA A 373 -14.23 13.68 -31.30
C ALA A 373 -15.62 13.18 -31.64
N ILE A 374 -16.17 13.64 -32.77
CA ILE A 374 -17.50 13.22 -33.22
C ILE A 374 -17.41 11.84 -33.89
N GLY A 375 -18.22 10.90 -33.42
CA GLY A 375 -18.47 9.62 -34.09
C GLY A 375 -17.51 8.48 -33.77
N ALA A 376 -16.30 8.75 -33.25
CA ALA A 376 -15.36 7.72 -32.78
C ALA A 376 -14.24 8.32 -31.93
N ASP A 377 -13.70 7.56 -30.96
CA ASP A 377 -12.60 7.96 -30.06
C ASP A 377 -11.24 7.74 -30.76
N THR A 378 -11.00 8.43 -31.87
CA THR A 378 -9.76 8.34 -32.67
C THR A 378 -8.68 9.31 -32.19
N ASN A 379 -8.99 10.15 -31.23
CA ASN A 379 -8.16 11.22 -30.67
C ASN A 379 -7.39 10.79 -29.39
N ILE A 380 -7.53 9.53 -28.96
CA ILE A 380 -6.78 8.94 -27.87
C ILE A 380 -5.88 7.80 -28.37
N VAL A 381 -4.99 7.32 -27.50
CA VAL A 381 -4.04 6.26 -27.84
C VAL A 381 -4.75 4.96 -28.20
N GLN A 382 -5.73 4.55 -27.40
CA GLN A 382 -6.48 3.31 -27.63
C GLN A 382 -7.76 3.26 -26.79
N VAL A 383 -8.81 2.65 -27.34
CA VAL A 383 -9.94 2.14 -26.56
C VAL A 383 -10.20 0.69 -26.98
N PHE A 384 -10.46 -0.19 -26.03
CA PHE A 384 -10.83 -1.58 -26.27
C PHE A 384 -11.63 -2.15 -25.11
N ASN A 385 -12.36 -3.24 -25.33
CA ASN A 385 -13.17 -3.88 -24.31
C ASN A 385 -12.44 -5.13 -23.77
N PRO A 386 -11.70 -5.04 -22.65
CA PRO A 386 -11.14 -6.20 -21.96
C PRO A 386 -12.22 -7.12 -21.38
N VAL A 387 -13.43 -6.61 -21.17
CA VAL A 387 -14.56 -7.30 -20.55
C VAL A 387 -15.72 -7.34 -21.54
N PRO A 388 -16.26 -8.54 -21.88
CA PRO A 388 -17.42 -8.63 -22.76
C PRO A 388 -18.71 -8.18 -22.04
N GLY A 389 -19.43 -7.25 -22.63
CA GLY A 389 -20.76 -6.81 -22.17
C GLY A 389 -20.75 -5.72 -21.10
N THR A 390 -21.93 -5.21 -20.80
CA THR A 390 -22.13 -4.27 -19.71
C THR A 390 -21.97 -5.01 -18.40
N CYS A 391 -20.91 -4.74 -17.70
CA CYS A 391 -20.76 -5.24 -16.36
C CYS A 391 -20.19 -4.15 -15.51
N CYS A 392 -20.31 -4.14 -14.37
CA CYS A 392 -19.19 -3.73 -13.56
C CYS A 392 -19.31 -2.37 -12.95
N ILE A 393 -19.69 -2.49 -11.76
CA ILE A 393 -19.31 -1.54 -10.74
C ILE A 393 -17.81 -1.73 -10.59
N GLY A 394 -17.05 -0.76 -11.06
CA GLY A 394 -15.66 -0.81 -11.42
C GLY A 394 -14.69 -1.42 -10.45
N GLN A 395 -13.67 -1.98 -11.03
CA GLN A 395 -12.37 -2.14 -10.36
C GLN A 395 -11.35 -1.29 -11.08
N SER A 396 -10.34 -0.92 -10.34
CA SER A 396 -9.20 -0.27 -10.91
C SER A 396 -8.20 -1.30 -11.38
N PRO A 397 -7.71 -1.12 -12.58
CA PRO A 397 -6.63 -1.94 -13.06
C PRO A 397 -5.42 -1.85 -12.14
N VAL A 398 -4.68 -2.94 -12.01
CA VAL A 398 -3.38 -2.98 -11.32
C VAL A 398 -2.28 -3.05 -12.35
N TYR A 399 -1.24 -2.25 -12.19
CA TYR A 399 -0.11 -2.20 -13.13
C TYR A 399 1.15 -2.83 -12.53
N TRP A 400 1.90 -3.59 -13.35
CA TRP A 400 3.22 -4.11 -13.00
C TRP A 400 4.17 -4.12 -14.19
N ASN A 401 5.38 -3.59 -13.98
CA ASN A 401 6.51 -3.80 -14.86
C ASN A 401 7.24 -5.07 -14.43
N GLY A 402 6.79 -6.21 -14.93
CA GLY A 402 7.30 -7.52 -14.58
C GLY A 402 8.62 -7.87 -15.26
N PRO A 403 9.15 -9.10 -15.04
CA PRO A 403 10.48 -9.50 -15.51
C PRO A 403 10.64 -9.53 -17.03
N THR A 404 9.56 -9.76 -17.76
CA THR A 404 9.59 -9.91 -19.22
C THR A 404 8.62 -9.00 -19.95
N ASN A 405 7.56 -8.54 -19.28
CA ASN A 405 6.49 -7.74 -19.87
C ASN A 405 5.97 -6.72 -18.89
N GLN A 406 5.43 -5.63 -19.40
CA GLN A 406 4.60 -4.72 -18.65
C GLN A 406 3.16 -5.19 -18.75
N PHE A 407 2.47 -5.28 -17.60
CA PHE A 407 1.13 -5.82 -17.51
C PHE A 407 0.16 -4.80 -16.92
N ILE A 408 -1.09 -4.88 -17.37
CA ILE A 408 -2.24 -4.39 -16.63
C ILE A 408 -3.18 -5.56 -16.35
N TYR A 409 -3.66 -5.64 -15.11
CA TYR A 409 -4.56 -6.70 -14.66
C TYR A 409 -5.94 -6.11 -14.43
N THR A 410 -6.97 -6.84 -14.83
CA THR A 410 -8.36 -6.49 -14.57
C THR A 410 -9.10 -7.71 -14.01
N TRP A 411 -9.94 -7.48 -13.02
CA TRP A 411 -10.87 -8.51 -12.52
C TRP A 411 -12.18 -7.84 -12.14
N THR A 412 -13.06 -7.71 -13.10
CA THR A 412 -14.31 -6.96 -12.99
C THR A 412 -15.49 -7.88 -12.67
N GLY A 413 -16.65 -7.32 -12.30
CA GLY A 413 -17.86 -8.11 -12.08
C GLY A 413 -18.27 -8.88 -13.36
N SER A 414 -18.82 -10.07 -13.19
CA SER A 414 -19.24 -11.00 -14.25
C SER A 414 -18.10 -11.46 -15.17
N ASP A 415 -16.85 -11.31 -14.75
CA ASP A 415 -15.67 -11.69 -15.55
C ASP A 415 -14.62 -12.41 -14.69
N VAL A 416 -13.57 -12.92 -15.36
CA VAL A 416 -12.42 -13.56 -14.75
C VAL A 416 -11.25 -12.58 -14.67
N ILE A 417 -10.26 -12.86 -13.81
CA ILE A 417 -9.01 -12.09 -13.82
C ILE A 417 -8.31 -12.24 -15.17
N LYS A 418 -7.81 -11.14 -15.73
CA LYS A 418 -7.10 -11.08 -17.00
C LYS A 418 -5.82 -10.25 -16.88
N ALA A 419 -4.78 -10.67 -17.59
CA ALA A 419 -3.52 -9.96 -17.73
C ALA A 419 -3.35 -9.49 -19.18
N PHE A 420 -3.24 -8.19 -19.40
CA PHE A 420 -3.01 -7.58 -20.73
C PHE A 420 -1.57 -7.06 -20.80
N LYS A 421 -0.89 -7.41 -21.91
CA LYS A 421 0.48 -6.96 -22.16
C LYS A 421 0.49 -5.57 -22.79
N PHE A 422 1.29 -4.66 -22.22
CA PHE A 422 1.63 -3.38 -22.83
C PHE A 422 2.85 -3.52 -23.74
N ASN A 423 2.81 -2.91 -24.91
CA ASN A 423 3.88 -3.02 -25.91
C ASN A 423 4.76 -1.76 -26.00
N GLY A 424 4.65 -0.86 -25.01
CA GLY A 424 5.36 0.42 -24.96
C GLY A 424 4.52 1.61 -25.41
N PHE A 425 3.39 1.38 -26.09
CA PHE A 425 2.47 2.44 -26.52
C PHE A 425 0.99 2.04 -26.35
N THR A 426 0.61 0.82 -26.75
CA THR A 426 -0.76 0.29 -26.63
C THR A 426 -0.75 -1.05 -25.87
N PHE A 427 -1.93 -1.53 -25.50
CA PHE A 427 -2.13 -2.87 -24.98
C PHE A 427 -2.51 -3.85 -26.09
N GLN A 428 -2.09 -5.11 -25.94
CA GLN A 428 -2.70 -6.19 -26.71
C GLN A 428 -4.16 -6.33 -26.25
N THR A 429 -5.10 -6.38 -27.19
CA THR A 429 -6.54 -6.45 -26.90
C THR A 429 -7.01 -7.83 -26.46
N THR A 430 -6.22 -8.87 -26.79
CA THR A 430 -6.41 -10.23 -26.28
C THR A 430 -5.56 -10.40 -25.02
N PRO A 431 -6.11 -10.88 -23.89
CA PRO A 431 -5.32 -11.11 -22.70
C PRO A 431 -4.20 -12.14 -22.95
N LEU A 432 -3.01 -11.88 -22.40
CA LEU A 432 -1.90 -12.82 -22.47
C LEU A 432 -2.21 -14.08 -21.63
N SER A 433 -2.92 -13.91 -20.53
CA SER A 433 -3.43 -15.00 -19.68
C SER A 433 -4.70 -14.56 -18.97
N GLN A 434 -5.52 -15.54 -18.57
CA GLN A 434 -6.73 -15.31 -17.77
C GLN A 434 -6.98 -16.45 -16.79
N GLY A 435 -7.57 -16.13 -15.64
CA GLY A 435 -8.00 -17.10 -14.65
C GLY A 435 -9.31 -17.78 -15.04
N SER A 436 -9.83 -18.62 -14.13
CA SER A 436 -11.08 -19.37 -14.34
C SER A 436 -12.21 -18.94 -13.41
N THR A 437 -11.91 -18.22 -12.33
CA THR A 437 -12.91 -17.80 -11.34
C THR A 437 -13.63 -16.55 -11.80
N THR A 438 -14.94 -16.67 -12.07
CA THR A 438 -15.82 -15.54 -12.38
C THR A 438 -16.35 -14.94 -11.08
N GLN A 439 -16.15 -13.65 -10.88
CA GLN A 439 -16.75 -12.95 -9.74
C GLN A 439 -18.05 -12.25 -10.14
N SER A 440 -19.01 -12.21 -9.21
CA SER A 440 -20.29 -11.53 -9.45
C SER A 440 -20.23 -10.03 -9.16
N ARG A 441 -19.43 -9.63 -8.17
CA ARG A 441 -19.19 -8.22 -7.80
C ARG A 441 -17.73 -8.05 -7.43
N PRO A 442 -17.06 -6.99 -7.91
CA PRO A 442 -15.64 -6.79 -7.63
C PRO A 442 -15.41 -6.46 -6.14
N GLY A 443 -14.52 -7.22 -5.51
CA GLY A 443 -13.72 -6.78 -4.38
C GLY A 443 -12.54 -5.93 -4.88
N GLY A 444 -11.57 -5.65 -4.04
CA GLY A 444 -10.35 -4.95 -4.46
C GLY A 444 -9.28 -5.92 -4.99
N THR A 445 -8.44 -5.42 -5.86
CA THR A 445 -7.21 -6.10 -6.34
C THR A 445 -5.97 -5.34 -5.92
N SER A 446 -4.86 -6.07 -5.71
CA SER A 446 -3.54 -5.54 -5.41
C SER A 446 -2.48 -6.45 -6.00
N LEU A 447 -1.24 -5.97 -6.07
CA LEU A 447 -0.09 -6.76 -6.49
C LEU A 447 1.05 -6.63 -5.46
N SER A 448 1.75 -7.71 -5.23
CA SER A 448 3.01 -7.73 -4.50
C SER A 448 4.11 -8.33 -5.36
N ALA A 449 5.32 -7.74 -5.30
CA ALA A 449 6.49 -8.24 -5.99
C ALA A 449 7.78 -7.70 -5.34
N ASN A 450 8.90 -8.36 -5.58
CA ASN A 450 10.24 -7.82 -5.36
C ASN A 450 10.69 -7.18 -6.67
N GLY A 451 10.37 -5.89 -6.85
CA GLY A 451 10.63 -5.18 -8.09
C GLY A 451 10.08 -5.90 -9.32
N ASN A 452 10.97 -6.29 -10.23
CA ASN A 452 10.67 -7.12 -11.40
C ASN A 452 11.31 -8.51 -11.33
N LEU A 453 11.66 -9.00 -10.13
CA LEU A 453 12.28 -10.32 -9.95
C LEU A 453 11.31 -11.42 -10.39
N ALA A 454 11.79 -12.34 -11.21
CA ALA A 454 11.00 -13.50 -11.65
C ALA A 454 10.59 -14.37 -10.45
N GLY A 455 9.34 -14.84 -10.44
CA GLY A 455 8.80 -15.66 -9.36
C GLY A 455 8.36 -14.88 -8.10
N SER A 456 8.50 -13.54 -8.07
CA SER A 456 8.07 -12.72 -6.94
C SER A 456 6.68 -12.10 -7.13
N GLY A 457 6.23 -11.89 -8.37
CA GLY A 457 4.98 -11.21 -8.66
C GLY A 457 3.74 -12.05 -8.37
N ILE A 458 2.85 -11.55 -7.51
CA ILE A 458 1.58 -12.18 -7.17
C ILE A 458 0.46 -11.14 -7.28
N VAL A 459 -0.58 -11.45 -8.05
CA VAL A 459 -1.82 -10.66 -8.06
C VAL A 459 -2.79 -11.22 -7.03
N TRP A 460 -3.23 -10.36 -6.13
CA TRP A 460 -4.19 -10.66 -5.08
C TRP A 460 -5.54 -10.05 -5.39
N GLY A 461 -6.61 -10.75 -5.06
CA GLY A 461 -7.96 -10.21 -5.21
C GLY A 461 -8.93 -10.82 -4.23
N ILE A 462 -10.02 -10.08 -3.95
CA ILE A 462 -11.12 -10.56 -3.11
C ILE A 462 -12.33 -10.79 -4.02
N GLU A 463 -12.85 -12.00 -4.01
CA GLU A 463 -14.00 -12.43 -4.80
C GLU A 463 -15.25 -12.50 -3.91
N SER A 464 -16.42 -12.18 -4.48
CA SER A 464 -17.69 -11.98 -3.77
C SER A 464 -18.49 -13.25 -3.48
N GLY A 465 -17.98 -14.45 -3.79
CA GLY A 465 -18.65 -15.73 -3.52
C GLY A 465 -18.98 -15.97 -2.05
N SER A 466 -19.51 -17.11 -1.73
CA SER A 466 -20.05 -17.48 -0.40
C SER A 466 -19.10 -17.14 0.75
N GLY A 467 -19.31 -16.00 1.40
CA GLY A 467 -18.48 -15.54 2.52
C GLY A 467 -17.21 -14.78 2.11
N GLY A 468 -17.01 -14.52 0.83
CA GLY A 468 -15.81 -13.88 0.28
C GLY A 468 -14.60 -14.83 0.21
N THR A 469 -13.81 -14.70 -0.86
CA THR A 469 -12.61 -15.52 -1.07
C THR A 469 -11.45 -14.60 -1.41
N VAL A 470 -10.32 -14.78 -0.73
CA VAL A 470 -9.04 -14.16 -1.12
C VAL A 470 -8.34 -15.11 -2.07
N HIS A 471 -7.88 -14.60 -3.20
CA HIS A 471 -7.17 -15.33 -4.25
C HIS A 471 -5.77 -14.79 -4.43
N ALA A 472 -4.83 -15.65 -4.80
CA ALA A 472 -3.46 -15.32 -5.18
C ALA A 472 -3.13 -15.99 -6.52
N TYR A 473 -2.73 -15.19 -7.51
CA TYR A 473 -2.37 -15.66 -8.85
C TYR A 473 -0.92 -15.30 -9.19
N ASP A 474 -0.24 -16.18 -9.94
CA ASP A 474 1.05 -15.83 -10.53
C ASP A 474 0.89 -14.63 -11.48
N ALA A 475 1.55 -13.52 -11.18
CA ALA A 475 1.42 -12.29 -11.95
C ALA A 475 1.96 -12.42 -13.39
N THR A 476 2.87 -13.35 -13.67
CA THR A 476 3.36 -13.61 -15.02
C THR A 476 2.39 -14.46 -15.85
N ASN A 477 1.49 -15.19 -15.17
CA ASN A 477 0.48 -16.04 -15.80
C ASN A 477 -0.72 -16.25 -14.87
N VAL A 478 -1.72 -15.39 -14.93
CA VAL A 478 -2.89 -15.44 -14.05
C VAL A 478 -3.83 -16.64 -14.30
N SER A 479 -3.54 -17.53 -15.25
CA SER A 479 -4.21 -18.83 -15.34
C SER A 479 -3.72 -19.80 -14.25
N HIS A 480 -2.61 -19.48 -13.57
CA HIS A 480 -2.05 -20.23 -12.48
C HIS A 480 -2.45 -19.59 -11.14
N GLU A 481 -3.50 -20.13 -10.54
CA GLU A 481 -3.88 -19.80 -9.17
C GLU A 481 -2.96 -20.53 -8.20
N LEU A 482 -2.24 -19.76 -7.38
CA LEU A 482 -1.29 -20.27 -6.39
C LEU A 482 -2.01 -20.75 -5.13
N TRP A 483 -3.00 -19.97 -4.70
CA TRP A 483 -3.74 -20.22 -3.47
C TRP A 483 -5.06 -19.44 -3.46
N ASN A 484 -6.05 -20.00 -2.75
CA ASN A 484 -7.22 -19.23 -2.33
C ASN A 484 -7.71 -19.67 -0.94
N SER A 485 -8.44 -18.79 -0.25
CA SER A 485 -8.85 -19.00 1.14
C SER A 485 -9.94 -20.07 1.33
N GLN A 486 -10.49 -20.64 0.24
CA GLN A 486 -11.46 -21.74 0.29
C GLN A 486 -10.82 -23.12 0.16
N GLN A 487 -9.59 -23.24 -0.32
CA GLN A 487 -8.88 -24.52 -0.42
C GLN A 487 -8.70 -25.20 0.94
N ASN A 488 -8.61 -24.40 2.02
CA ASN A 488 -8.67 -24.89 3.40
C ASN A 488 -9.60 -23.97 4.23
N SER A 489 -10.88 -23.96 3.92
CA SER A 489 -11.87 -23.03 4.49
C SER A 489 -12.00 -23.12 6.01
N GLY A 490 -11.73 -24.28 6.61
CA GLY A 490 -11.74 -24.49 8.06
C GLY A 490 -10.68 -23.62 8.77
N ARG A 491 -9.52 -23.38 8.13
CA ARG A 491 -8.46 -22.51 8.62
C ARG A 491 -8.59 -21.11 8.05
N ASP A 492 -8.79 -20.98 6.74
CA ASP A 492 -8.46 -19.79 5.95
C ASP A 492 -9.66 -18.92 5.57
N SER A 493 -10.90 -19.31 5.91
CA SER A 493 -12.10 -18.56 5.54
C SER A 493 -11.97 -17.06 5.87
N LEU A 494 -12.30 -16.20 4.90
CA LEU A 494 -12.36 -14.74 5.07
C LEU A 494 -13.55 -14.34 5.98
N GLY A 495 -14.68 -15.01 5.83
CA GLY A 495 -15.89 -14.83 6.64
C GLY A 495 -16.95 -13.96 5.99
N SER A 496 -16.63 -12.82 5.42
CA SER A 496 -17.59 -11.98 4.67
C SER A 496 -16.85 -11.03 3.74
N TYR A 497 -17.39 -10.85 2.59
CA TYR A 497 -16.91 -9.95 1.55
C TYR A 497 -17.38 -8.51 1.77
N VAL A 498 -16.59 -7.54 1.34
CA VAL A 498 -16.97 -6.16 1.06
C VAL A 498 -16.53 -5.79 -0.35
N LYS A 499 -17.35 -5.00 -1.05
CA LYS A 499 -16.98 -4.52 -2.40
C LYS A 499 -15.92 -3.42 -2.31
N PHE A 500 -15.12 -3.28 -3.36
CA PHE A 500 -14.10 -2.25 -3.60
C PHE A 500 -12.84 -2.34 -2.74
N ALA A 501 -12.87 -2.96 -1.58
CA ALA A 501 -11.77 -2.94 -0.65
C ALA A 501 -10.62 -3.83 -1.12
N SER A 502 -9.49 -3.22 -1.44
CA SER A 502 -8.25 -3.92 -1.82
C SER A 502 -7.54 -4.49 -0.58
N PRO A 503 -7.00 -5.71 -0.65
CA PRO A 503 -6.10 -6.20 0.39
C PRO A 503 -4.79 -5.41 0.36
N THR A 504 -4.16 -5.23 1.53
CA THR A 504 -2.82 -4.66 1.64
C THR A 504 -1.82 -5.77 1.84
N ILE A 505 -0.81 -5.82 0.98
CA ILE A 505 0.26 -6.82 1.04
C ILE A 505 1.56 -6.11 1.38
N VAL A 506 2.18 -6.50 2.50
CA VAL A 506 3.42 -5.91 2.97
C VAL A 506 4.11 -6.80 4.01
N ASN A 507 5.44 -6.90 3.94
CA ASN A 507 6.27 -7.65 4.89
C ASN A 507 5.76 -9.07 5.15
N GLY A 508 5.51 -9.83 4.09
CA GLY A 508 5.08 -11.22 4.16
C GLY A 508 3.65 -11.44 4.63
N LYS A 509 2.83 -10.40 4.73
CA LYS A 509 1.44 -10.48 5.21
C LYS A 509 0.45 -9.88 4.22
N VAL A 510 -0.75 -10.46 4.21
CA VAL A 510 -1.92 -9.98 3.46
C VAL A 510 -2.99 -9.57 4.47
N TYR A 511 -3.27 -8.28 4.55
CA TYR A 511 -4.30 -7.69 5.40
C TYR A 511 -5.58 -7.54 4.58
N ALA A 512 -6.54 -8.43 4.79
CA ALA A 512 -7.79 -8.48 4.04
C ALA A 512 -8.94 -7.84 4.84
N PRO A 513 -9.53 -6.74 4.34
CA PRO A 513 -10.71 -6.13 4.93
C PRO A 513 -11.95 -7.00 4.72
N THR A 514 -12.88 -6.96 5.69
CA THR A 514 -14.10 -7.79 5.62
C THR A 514 -15.36 -7.04 6.03
N GLY A 515 -16.52 -7.58 5.64
CA GLY A 515 -17.84 -7.19 6.17
C GLY A 515 -18.20 -7.91 7.49
N ALA A 516 -17.33 -8.78 8.00
CA ALA A 516 -17.58 -9.59 9.20
C ALA A 516 -17.05 -8.94 10.49
N ASN A 517 -16.83 -7.64 10.49
CA ASN A 517 -16.25 -6.89 11.61
C ASN A 517 -14.88 -7.44 12.05
N LYS A 518 -14.07 -7.86 11.10
CA LYS A 518 -12.73 -8.40 11.32
C LYS A 518 -11.78 -8.02 10.19
N LEU A 519 -10.59 -7.55 10.54
CA LEU A 519 -9.45 -7.61 9.64
C LEU A 519 -8.88 -9.02 9.69
N VAL A 520 -8.76 -9.70 8.56
CA VAL A 520 -8.14 -11.04 8.48
C VAL A 520 -6.73 -10.90 7.94
N VAL A 521 -5.78 -11.54 8.60
CA VAL A 521 -4.36 -11.49 8.23
C VAL A 521 -3.89 -12.87 7.82
N TYR A 522 -3.39 -12.98 6.59
CA TYR A 522 -2.78 -14.19 6.05
C TYR A 522 -1.27 -13.99 5.93
N SER A 523 -0.51 -15.08 6.09
CA SER A 523 0.94 -15.10 5.99
C SER A 523 1.44 -16.53 5.78
N LEU A 524 2.75 -16.66 5.62
CA LEU A 524 3.39 -17.97 5.70
C LEU A 524 3.19 -18.58 7.10
N LEU A 525 3.00 -19.89 7.14
CA LEU A 525 2.72 -20.65 8.36
C LEU A 525 4.01 -21.18 8.97
N GLY A 526 4.24 -20.88 10.23
CA GLY A 526 5.46 -21.23 10.96
C GLY A 526 6.19 -19.99 11.48
N THR A 527 7.28 -20.22 12.24
CA THR A 527 8.17 -19.12 12.62
C THR A 527 8.98 -18.64 11.41
N PRO A 528 9.47 -17.39 11.38
CA PRO A 528 10.33 -16.90 10.30
C PRO A 528 11.51 -17.82 9.99
N TYR A 529 12.17 -18.39 11.01
CA TYR A 529 13.24 -19.36 10.82
C TYR A 529 12.77 -20.68 10.20
N GLN A 530 11.60 -21.19 10.62
CA GLN A 530 11.01 -22.39 10.01
C GLN A 530 10.69 -22.16 8.53
N ILE A 531 10.17 -20.99 8.20
CA ILE A 531 9.88 -20.57 6.83
C ILE A 531 11.18 -20.51 6.00
N TRP A 532 12.23 -19.86 6.53
CA TRP A 532 13.54 -19.79 5.88
C TRP A 532 14.13 -21.18 5.64
N ARG A 533 14.04 -22.09 6.61
CA ARG A 533 14.47 -23.49 6.44
C ARG A 533 13.70 -24.18 5.31
N GLN A 534 12.38 -24.02 5.24
CA GLN A 534 11.55 -24.62 4.17
C GLN A 534 11.89 -24.08 2.78
N GLN A 535 12.37 -22.84 2.68
CA GLN A 535 12.78 -22.22 1.43
C GLN A 535 14.15 -22.71 0.93
N ASN A 536 15.04 -23.07 1.84
CA ASN A 536 16.43 -23.41 1.52
C ASN A 536 16.72 -24.90 1.51
N PHE A 537 15.89 -25.72 2.16
CA PHE A 537 16.12 -27.17 2.32
C PHE A 537 14.96 -27.99 1.78
N THR A 538 15.30 -29.11 1.17
CA THR A 538 14.31 -30.14 0.74
C THR A 538 13.64 -30.80 1.94
N THR A 539 12.47 -31.43 1.73
CA THR A 539 11.75 -32.16 2.80
C THR A 539 12.62 -33.21 3.50
N ALA A 540 13.49 -33.87 2.76
CA ALA A 540 14.43 -34.85 3.33
C ALA A 540 15.51 -34.20 4.19
N GLU A 541 16.07 -33.07 3.75
CA GLU A 541 17.07 -32.29 4.50
C GLU A 541 16.48 -31.67 5.76
N LEU A 542 15.24 -31.23 5.72
CA LEU A 542 14.55 -30.67 6.89
C LEU A 542 14.42 -31.65 8.07
N THR A 543 14.42 -32.97 7.78
CA THR A 543 14.39 -33.99 8.83
C THR A 543 15.78 -34.35 9.37
N ASN A 544 16.84 -33.77 8.78
CA ASN A 544 18.24 -34.04 9.19
C ASN A 544 18.84 -32.76 9.83
N SER A 545 18.94 -32.76 11.15
CA SER A 545 19.49 -31.61 11.90
C SER A 545 20.99 -31.37 11.63
N ALA A 546 21.73 -32.35 11.10
CA ALA A 546 23.12 -32.14 10.68
C ALA A 546 23.23 -31.34 9.35
N ILE A 547 22.13 -31.15 8.63
CA ILE A 547 22.08 -30.36 7.39
C ILE A 547 21.32 -29.07 7.63
N SER A 548 20.12 -29.12 8.23
CA SER A 548 19.22 -27.97 8.35
C SER A 548 19.02 -27.46 9.80
N GLY A 549 19.79 -27.96 10.76
CA GLY A 549 19.77 -27.50 12.15
C GLY A 549 20.53 -26.17 12.31
N ASP A 550 20.32 -25.50 13.44
CA ASP A 550 20.85 -24.16 13.75
C ASP A 550 22.36 -24.06 13.61
N PHE A 551 23.08 -25.10 14.04
CA PHE A 551 24.55 -25.15 14.05
C PHE A 551 25.15 -25.94 12.87
N ALA A 552 24.31 -26.42 11.94
CA ALA A 552 24.80 -27.09 10.75
C ALA A 552 25.38 -26.07 9.77
N ASP A 553 26.40 -26.47 9.05
CA ASP A 553 27.12 -25.72 8.04
C ASP A 553 27.21 -26.60 6.78
N PRO A 554 26.16 -26.64 5.94
CA PRO A 554 26.06 -27.59 4.86
C PRO A 554 26.96 -27.29 3.65
N ASP A 555 27.40 -26.06 3.46
CA ASP A 555 28.31 -25.67 2.38
C ASP A 555 29.79 -25.57 2.84
N GLY A 556 30.05 -25.68 4.15
CA GLY A 556 31.38 -25.83 4.71
C GLY A 556 32.19 -24.55 4.77
N ASP A 557 31.52 -23.38 4.79
CA ASP A 557 32.17 -22.05 4.83
C ASP A 557 32.49 -21.55 6.25
N GLY A 558 32.06 -22.29 7.26
CA GLY A 558 32.25 -21.99 8.67
C GLY A 558 31.17 -21.09 9.27
N ILE A 559 30.06 -20.81 8.55
CA ILE A 559 28.93 -20.02 9.00
C ILE A 559 27.75 -20.96 9.25
N PRO A 560 27.27 -21.09 10.49
CA PRO A 560 26.10 -21.95 10.76
C PRO A 560 24.80 -21.38 10.20
N ASN A 561 23.84 -22.24 9.88
CA ASN A 561 22.54 -21.90 9.33
C ASN A 561 21.81 -20.77 10.09
N LEU A 562 21.87 -20.75 11.43
CA LEU A 562 21.24 -19.70 12.21
C LEU A 562 21.89 -18.32 11.96
N MET A 563 23.20 -18.29 11.77
CA MET A 563 23.92 -17.06 11.44
C MET A 563 23.63 -16.63 10.00
N GLU A 564 23.55 -17.57 9.07
CA GLU A 564 23.19 -17.29 7.68
C GLU A 564 21.77 -16.74 7.56
N TYR A 565 20.82 -17.33 8.27
CA TYR A 565 19.47 -16.80 8.39
C TYR A 565 19.47 -15.36 8.90
N ALA A 566 20.23 -15.09 9.96
CA ALA A 566 20.30 -13.77 10.57
C ALA A 566 20.91 -12.72 9.65
N LEU A 567 21.90 -13.09 8.84
CA LEU A 567 22.63 -12.18 7.95
C LEU A 567 22.07 -12.11 6.51
N GLY A 568 21.04 -12.94 6.20
CA GLY A 568 20.46 -13.04 4.85
C GLY A 568 21.40 -13.72 3.84
N LEU A 569 22.15 -14.71 4.29
CA LEU A 569 23.06 -15.52 3.47
C LEU A 569 22.37 -16.81 2.97
N ASN A 570 23.01 -17.50 2.04
CA ASN A 570 22.48 -18.74 1.47
C ASN A 570 23.19 -19.96 2.08
N PRO A 571 22.49 -20.87 2.81
CA PRO A 571 23.09 -21.97 3.54
C PRO A 571 23.65 -23.10 2.65
N LYS A 572 23.60 -22.95 1.34
CA LYS A 572 24.12 -23.92 0.36
C LYS A 572 25.17 -23.33 -0.57
N VAL A 573 25.62 -22.10 -0.32
CA VAL A 573 26.60 -21.41 -1.17
C VAL A 573 27.58 -20.65 -0.28
N ALA A 574 28.81 -21.11 -0.23
CA ALA A 574 29.84 -20.56 0.62
C ALA A 574 29.93 -19.03 0.52
N SER A 575 29.75 -18.33 1.63
CA SER A 575 29.61 -16.90 1.73
C SER A 575 30.97 -16.23 1.96
N VAL A 576 31.40 -15.40 1.02
CA VAL A 576 32.65 -14.60 1.13
C VAL A 576 32.37 -13.12 1.42
N ASN A 577 31.10 -12.70 1.31
CA ASN A 577 30.63 -11.34 1.49
C ASN A 577 29.41 -11.31 2.42
N GLY A 578 29.07 -10.15 2.99
CA GLY A 578 27.88 -10.00 3.85
C GLY A 578 28.14 -10.36 5.32
N LEU A 579 29.37 -10.73 5.68
CA LEU A 579 29.77 -11.03 7.06
C LEU A 579 29.92 -9.75 7.89
N PRO A 580 29.77 -9.82 9.24
CA PRO A 580 30.02 -8.71 10.13
C PRO A 580 31.44 -8.17 9.97
N VAL A 581 31.56 -6.84 9.87
CA VAL A 581 32.85 -6.13 9.73
C VAL A 581 33.16 -5.38 11.01
N VAL A 582 34.32 -5.69 11.59
CA VAL A 582 34.83 -4.97 12.78
C VAL A 582 35.78 -3.86 12.34
N GLY A 583 35.60 -2.65 12.88
CA GLY A 583 36.42 -1.49 12.58
C GLY A 583 36.41 -0.44 13.69
N LEU A 584 36.92 0.76 13.38
CA LEU A 584 36.87 1.90 14.29
C LEU A 584 35.85 2.93 13.80
N GLN A 585 34.96 3.36 14.70
CA GLN A 585 33.99 4.44 14.48
C GLN A 585 34.53 5.73 15.13
N ASN A 586 34.67 6.81 14.37
CA ASN A 586 35.04 8.10 14.91
C ASN A 586 33.81 8.92 15.30
N VAL A 587 33.72 9.29 16.57
CA VAL A 587 32.66 10.14 17.11
C VAL A 587 33.29 11.32 17.83
N GLY A 588 33.11 12.53 17.31
CA GLY A 588 33.63 13.75 17.91
C GLY A 588 35.15 13.78 18.08
N GLY A 589 35.93 13.13 17.20
CA GLY A 589 37.39 13.03 17.27
C GLY A 589 37.90 11.85 18.09
N THR A 590 37.04 11.07 18.74
CA THR A 590 37.39 9.88 19.51
C THR A 590 37.03 8.62 18.73
N ASN A 591 37.95 7.64 18.69
CA ASN A 591 37.68 6.35 18.05
C ASN A 591 37.14 5.33 19.03
N TYR A 592 36.16 4.57 18.59
CA TYR A 592 35.53 3.47 19.32
C TYR A 592 35.56 2.19 18.49
N LEU A 593 35.74 1.03 19.13
CA LEU A 593 35.63 -0.25 18.47
C LEU A 593 34.18 -0.47 18.06
N ALA A 594 33.93 -0.84 16.80
CA ALA A 594 32.59 -1.00 16.27
C ALA A 594 32.47 -2.27 15.42
N VAL A 595 31.25 -2.81 15.33
CA VAL A 595 30.89 -3.87 14.42
C VAL A 595 29.71 -3.41 13.56
N THR A 596 29.85 -3.59 12.24
CA THR A 596 28.79 -3.34 11.25
C THR A 596 28.35 -4.67 10.64
N TYR A 597 27.06 -4.93 10.61
CA TYR A 597 26.50 -6.15 10.07
C TYR A 597 25.16 -5.90 9.38
N LYS A 598 24.76 -6.82 8.50
CA LYS A 598 23.40 -6.88 7.98
C LYS A 598 22.51 -7.65 8.97
N GLN A 599 21.25 -7.21 9.12
CA GLN A 599 20.23 -8.01 9.78
C GLN A 599 18.99 -8.13 8.90
N VAL A 600 18.36 -9.29 8.93
CA VAL A 600 17.16 -9.60 8.16
C VAL A 600 15.94 -9.03 8.88
N LEU A 601 15.16 -8.17 8.21
CA LEU A 601 14.03 -7.46 8.80
C LEU A 601 12.89 -8.38 9.26
N PHE A 602 12.68 -9.50 8.57
CA PHE A 602 11.63 -10.45 8.93
C PHE A 602 12.07 -11.52 9.95
N ALA A 603 13.35 -11.56 10.34
CA ALA A 603 13.87 -12.52 11.33
C ALA A 603 13.50 -12.10 12.76
N THR A 604 12.20 -12.08 13.05
CA THR A 604 11.65 -11.58 14.33
C THR A 604 11.66 -12.61 15.46
N ASP A 605 12.06 -13.83 15.15
CA ASP A 605 12.16 -14.97 16.08
C ASP A 605 13.58 -15.22 16.59
N ILE A 606 14.51 -14.30 16.30
CA ILE A 606 15.90 -14.32 16.81
C ILE A 606 16.26 -12.98 17.45
N SER A 607 17.34 -12.99 18.23
CA SER A 607 17.92 -11.79 18.86
C SER A 607 19.33 -11.56 18.34
N TYR A 608 19.64 -10.31 17.99
CA TYR A 608 20.97 -9.83 17.65
C TYR A 608 21.54 -9.10 18.86
N THR A 609 22.63 -9.63 19.41
CA THR A 609 23.25 -9.04 20.60
C THR A 609 24.71 -8.71 20.33
N VAL A 610 25.06 -7.42 20.33
CA VAL A 610 26.45 -7.00 20.27
C VAL A 610 27.03 -6.99 21.67
N GLN A 611 28.17 -7.66 21.81
CA GLN A 611 28.87 -7.79 23.10
C GLN A 611 30.31 -7.30 22.99
N VAL A 612 30.81 -6.73 24.07
CA VAL A 612 32.19 -6.27 24.20
C VAL A 612 32.87 -6.93 25.40
N SER A 613 34.20 -7.11 25.29
CA SER A 613 35.02 -7.74 26.32
C SER A 613 36.39 -7.03 26.42
N GLY A 614 36.99 -7.06 27.61
CA GLY A 614 38.38 -6.65 27.82
C GLY A 614 39.33 -7.83 27.98
N ASP A 615 38.80 -9.06 28.14
CA ASP A 615 39.56 -10.25 28.53
C ASP A 615 39.25 -11.51 27.72
N LEU A 616 38.30 -11.44 26.73
CA LEU A 616 37.76 -12.54 25.95
C LEU A 616 37.00 -13.61 26.78
N ILE A 617 36.83 -13.38 28.08
CA ILE A 617 36.15 -14.30 29.00
C ILE A 617 34.80 -13.70 29.42
N THR A 618 34.82 -12.45 29.83
CA THR A 618 33.62 -11.73 30.30
C THR A 618 33.08 -10.88 29.16
N TRP A 619 31.89 -11.23 28.66
CA TRP A 619 31.21 -10.52 27.58
C TRP A 619 30.01 -9.75 28.14
N ASN A 620 29.92 -8.47 27.81
CA ASN A 620 28.87 -7.57 28.29
C ASN A 620 28.15 -6.91 27.11
N SER A 621 26.85 -6.64 27.27
CA SER A 621 26.00 -6.00 26.29
C SER A 621 25.04 -4.98 26.91
N GLY A 622 24.31 -4.22 26.07
CA GLY A 622 23.34 -3.22 26.45
C GLY A 622 23.92 -1.83 26.63
N ALA A 623 23.07 -0.84 26.93
CA ALA A 623 23.38 0.59 26.86
C ALA A 623 24.57 1.07 27.71
N GLY A 624 24.97 0.30 28.73
CA GLY A 624 26.19 0.58 29.53
C GLY A 624 27.49 0.09 28.92
N TYR A 625 27.42 -0.68 27.80
CA TYR A 625 28.56 -1.35 27.19
C TYR A 625 28.63 -1.14 25.67
N THR A 626 27.49 -1.11 24.99
CA THR A 626 27.40 -0.94 23.55
C THR A 626 26.31 0.08 23.18
N LEU A 627 26.57 0.87 22.15
CA LEU A 627 25.62 1.86 21.62
C LEU A 627 25.48 1.68 20.11
N GLN A 628 24.29 1.84 19.58
CA GLN A 628 24.08 1.91 18.13
C GLN A 628 24.67 3.21 17.58
N ALA A 629 25.57 3.10 16.63
CA ALA A 629 26.30 4.22 16.03
C ALA A 629 25.52 4.79 14.83
N GLY A 630 24.44 5.51 15.10
CA GLY A 630 23.57 6.08 14.09
C GLY A 630 22.34 5.19 13.77
N PRO A 631 21.42 5.67 12.92
CA PRO A 631 20.26 4.89 12.51
C PRO A 631 20.64 3.69 11.64
N ALA A 632 19.85 2.62 11.68
CA ALA A 632 19.96 1.52 10.74
C ALA A 632 19.73 2.01 9.30
N ILE A 633 20.42 1.38 8.33
CA ILE A 633 20.32 1.70 6.90
C ILE A 633 19.61 0.54 6.22
N ASP A 634 18.39 0.77 5.74
CA ASP A 634 17.67 -0.20 4.92
C ASP A 634 18.41 -0.44 3.60
N ASN A 635 18.68 -1.70 3.27
CA ASN A 635 19.41 -2.09 2.06
C ASN A 635 18.49 -2.30 0.85
N GLY A 636 17.15 -2.26 1.03
CA GLY A 636 16.18 -2.46 -0.03
C GLY A 636 16.06 -3.90 -0.53
N ASP A 637 16.61 -4.86 0.20
CA ASP A 637 16.59 -6.29 -0.12
C ASP A 637 15.94 -7.14 1.00
N GLY A 638 15.18 -6.49 1.90
CA GLY A 638 14.62 -7.14 3.10
C GLY A 638 15.62 -7.24 4.25
N THR A 639 16.77 -6.57 4.14
CA THR A 639 17.78 -6.44 5.20
C THR A 639 18.06 -4.99 5.53
N GLU A 640 18.60 -4.74 6.70
CA GLU A 640 19.19 -3.44 7.06
C GLU A 640 20.64 -3.59 7.52
N THR A 641 21.43 -2.53 7.34
CA THR A 641 22.81 -2.46 7.86
C THR A 641 22.79 -1.70 9.17
N VAL A 642 23.31 -2.33 10.22
CA VAL A 642 23.37 -1.77 11.57
C VAL A 642 24.82 -1.70 12.03
N THR A 643 25.19 -0.60 12.72
CA THR A 643 26.50 -0.44 13.34
C THR A 643 26.34 -0.23 14.83
N PHE A 644 27.01 -1.03 15.63
CA PHE A 644 27.15 -0.84 17.07
C PHE A 644 28.59 -0.58 17.45
N GLN A 645 28.81 0.31 18.40
CA GLN A 645 30.11 0.64 18.95
C GLN A 645 30.20 0.36 20.45
N ASP A 646 31.42 0.11 20.91
CA ASP A 646 31.78 0.10 22.34
C ASP A 646 31.56 1.48 22.95
N VAL A 647 31.21 1.56 24.22
CA VAL A 647 31.16 2.82 24.98
C VAL A 647 32.55 3.26 25.46
N VAL A 648 33.55 2.35 25.47
CA VAL A 648 34.92 2.62 25.87
C VAL A 648 35.74 3.06 24.66
N PRO A 649 36.43 4.22 24.73
CA PRO A 649 37.32 4.67 23.66
C PRO A 649 38.44 3.67 23.32
N ALA A 650 38.72 3.54 22.04
CA ALA A 650 39.82 2.74 21.52
C ALA A 650 41.10 3.59 21.47
N ASP A 651 41.61 3.99 22.64
CA ASP A 651 42.82 4.84 22.78
C ASP A 651 44.15 4.05 22.80
N GLY A 652 44.03 2.71 22.71
CA GLY A 652 45.17 1.78 22.72
C GLY A 652 45.75 1.45 24.11
N THR A 653 45.12 1.96 25.19
CA THR A 653 45.60 1.69 26.57
C THR A 653 45.01 0.36 27.12
N LEU A 654 43.87 -0.06 26.60
CA LEU A 654 43.18 -1.28 27.03
C LEU A 654 42.89 -2.20 25.82
N ALA A 655 43.02 -3.51 26.01
CA ALA A 655 42.54 -4.48 25.04
C ALA A 655 40.99 -4.45 24.99
N ARG A 656 40.44 -4.34 23.80
CA ARG A 656 38.97 -4.39 23.60
C ARG A 656 38.62 -5.32 22.45
N PHE A 657 37.58 -6.10 22.66
CA PHE A 657 37.03 -7.07 21.71
C PHE A 657 35.54 -6.83 21.56
N ILE A 658 35.02 -7.08 20.35
CA ILE A 658 33.61 -6.95 20.03
C ILE A 658 33.14 -8.16 19.24
N ARG A 659 31.91 -8.64 19.50
CA ARG A 659 31.30 -9.72 18.72
C ARG A 659 29.80 -9.49 18.54
N LEU A 660 29.24 -10.16 17.53
CA LEU A 660 27.82 -10.34 17.31
C LEU A 660 27.43 -11.74 17.78
N GLU A 661 26.40 -11.83 18.63
CA GLU A 661 25.78 -13.07 19.05
C GLU A 661 24.35 -13.14 18.49
N ILE A 662 23.99 -14.27 17.88
CA ILE A 662 22.64 -14.57 17.40
C ILE A 662 22.07 -15.70 18.25
N SER A 663 20.85 -15.52 18.74
CA SER A 663 20.18 -16.54 19.56
C SER A 663 18.68 -16.59 19.30
N HIS A 664 18.09 -17.78 19.41
CA HIS A 664 16.64 -17.91 19.62
C HIS A 664 16.30 -17.46 21.04
N PRO A 665 15.20 -16.68 21.24
CA PRO A 665 14.77 -16.22 22.55
C PRO A 665 14.30 -17.35 23.47
#